data_2c2978eda4239293c22eaf7ff276ccae
#
_entry.id   2c2978eda4239293c22eaf7ff276ccae
#
_cell.length_a   1.000
_cell.length_b   1.000
_cell.length_c   1.000
_cell.angle_alpha   90.00
_cell.angle_beta   90.00
_cell.angle_gamma   90.00
#
_symmetry.space_group_name_H-M   'P 1'
#
loop_
_entity.id
_entity.type
_entity.pdbx_description
1 polymer ?
#
loop_
_entity_poly.entity_id
_entity_poly.type
_entity_poly.pdbx_seq_one_letter_code
_entity_poly.pdbx_strand_id
1 'polypeptide(L)'
;MGVLQEIFSKIKNFYTEFSTEYCKILLNVVEYFHILCFPHTLCGKIPRKIPFAIKMPSRTADWRYIMKISMAYEARISEILAEMTLEEKIAQMQQVSPESFRPEVFERFRKLGGGSFLHVLGKDADAVRADAENTRMKIPPIFGIDAIHGHSLLNGAVIYPSQLAMACSWNPSLIKKMGKATAEEVNADGLDWVFSPVLCIGRDTRWGRVDETFGEDPYLIGTLAAAITEGYEEDGLVAACLKHYIGYGEATGARDAYDTEISMRKIREVFLPPFRRAVEAGASTVMTAYGSISGVPMTAHRQLLREVLKDELGFDGFVVTDWYNVGSLRTKQKAVESFADGVRVTVESGNDMSMNSYQFYEHAIRLVNEGKLSMELIDEAVRRILRVKFSLGLFDENKKRMPKECIGSKEHIEINHALTRESLVLLENNGVLPLKETPKKIAVVGPNADDIRAQYGDWTFFSHPNRAPEDTMPKGDYYTVLRGIKTVFADSEVAYAKGCDVMGYSADTMMNEAISLAQSADVVIAVIGAILAQNGEGKDRAVLELSGRQGELIRKLKATGKPVITVLVNGKPLCLGDVIENSDALIETFNGGDLGGLCAAEMIAGKFNPSGKLPISFPRASGQVPCYYNQYAGWHATKYMDVDEGSLYDFGYGLSLTNYEYKNLTISADTAKAGDVLTVSVDITNTGDMDGAEIVEMYYNDLYSSVLTPTRQLCGFKKVFVGAGETVHVELPLAVNDLSLVNANCETVLDPGDFEIMVGGSLATLQTVALKITE
;
A
#
# COMPACT_ATOMS: atom_id res chain seq x y z
N MET A 1 29.64 -3.35 45.35
CA MET A 1 30.55 -2.22 45.05
C MET A 1 31.68 -2.61 44.09
N GLY A 2 32.34 -3.77 44.22
CA GLY A 2 33.44 -4.16 43.34
C GLY A 2 33.07 -4.36 41.87
N VAL A 3 31.91 -4.96 41.60
CA VAL A 3 31.43 -5.21 40.22
C VAL A 3 31.06 -3.91 39.49
N LEU A 4 30.50 -2.93 40.19
CA LEU A 4 30.19 -1.62 39.64
C LEU A 4 31.45 -0.80 39.32
N GLN A 5 32.51 -0.91 40.11
CA GLN A 5 33.79 -0.25 39.82
C GLN A 5 34.50 -0.85 38.60
N GLU A 6 34.39 -2.16 38.40
CA GLU A 6 34.97 -2.83 37.23
C GLU A 6 34.20 -2.48 35.95
N ILE A 7 32.86 -2.38 36.03
CA ILE A 7 32.01 -1.89 34.93
C ILE A 7 32.34 -0.43 34.61
N PHE A 8 32.49 0.43 35.62
CA PHE A 8 32.88 1.83 35.42
C PHE A 8 34.27 1.98 34.80
N SER A 9 35.22 1.13 35.19
CA SER A 9 36.57 1.15 34.61
C SER A 9 36.59 0.71 33.16
N LYS A 10 35.81 -0.32 32.78
CA LYS A 10 35.69 -0.77 31.39
C LYS A 10 34.93 0.24 30.52
N ILE A 11 33.92 0.90 31.08
CA ILE A 11 33.21 1.99 30.43
C ILE A 11 34.12 3.19 30.20
N LYS A 12 34.95 3.57 31.17
CA LYS A 12 35.85 4.70 31.04
C LYS A 12 36.94 4.52 29.98
N ASN A 13 37.40 3.28 29.74
CA ASN A 13 38.34 2.96 28.67
C ASN A 13 37.70 2.91 27.29
N PHE A 14 36.39 2.66 27.22
CA PHE A 14 35.61 2.71 25.94
C PHE A 14 35.36 4.17 25.52
N TYR A 15 35.36 5.13 26.45
CA TYR A 15 35.05 6.56 26.22
C TYR A 15 36.19 7.36 25.57
N THR A 16 37.37 6.80 25.43
CA THR A 16 38.50 7.49 24.77
C THR A 16 38.45 7.41 23.22
N GLU A 17 37.52 6.66 22.67
CA GLU A 17 37.42 6.46 21.22
C GLU A 17 36.16 7.04 20.54
N PHE A 18 35.20 7.60 21.28
CA PHE A 18 33.95 8.11 20.69
C PHE A 18 33.55 9.53 21.14
N SER A 19 32.93 10.30 20.25
CA SER A 19 32.66 11.74 20.39
C SER A 19 31.73 12.13 21.55
N THR A 20 31.93 13.34 22.05
CA THR A 20 31.33 13.94 23.29
C THR A 20 29.80 14.01 23.35
N GLU A 21 29.06 13.83 22.26
CA GLU A 21 27.59 13.86 22.27
C GLU A 21 26.95 12.54 22.71
N TYR A 22 27.58 11.42 22.36
CA TYR A 22 27.09 10.09 22.79
C TYR A 22 27.22 9.87 24.31
N CYS A 23 28.20 10.52 24.93
CA CYS A 23 28.41 10.48 26.38
C CYS A 23 27.27 11.10 27.20
N LYS A 24 26.61 12.14 26.70
CA LYS A 24 25.50 12.81 27.41
C LYS A 24 24.22 11.96 27.43
N ILE A 25 23.97 11.17 26.41
CA ILE A 25 22.78 10.30 26.32
C ILE A 25 22.89 9.12 27.28
N LEU A 26 24.06 8.49 27.38
CA LEU A 26 24.31 7.38 28.31
C LEU A 26 24.32 7.82 29.79
N LEU A 27 24.79 9.02 30.08
CA LEU A 27 24.75 9.57 31.46
C LEU A 27 23.32 9.82 31.93
N ASN A 28 22.43 10.30 31.07
CA ASN A 28 21.03 10.50 31.43
C ASN A 28 20.29 9.17 31.67
N VAL A 29 20.61 8.10 30.93
CA VAL A 29 20.03 6.77 31.15
C VAL A 29 20.50 6.17 32.49
N VAL A 30 21.75 6.41 32.90
CA VAL A 30 22.29 5.92 34.18
C VAL A 30 21.72 6.71 35.35
N GLU A 31 21.47 8.01 35.23
CA GLU A 31 20.80 8.82 36.28
C GLU A 31 19.31 8.42 36.43
N TYR A 32 18.63 8.07 35.35
CA TYR A 32 17.23 7.60 35.41
C TYR A 32 17.09 6.26 36.15
N PHE A 33 18.07 5.35 36.01
CA PHE A 33 18.12 4.10 36.78
C PHE A 33 18.40 4.30 38.26
N HIS A 34 19.06 5.39 38.64
CA HIS A 34 19.34 5.71 40.03
C HIS A 34 18.14 6.28 40.80
N ILE A 35 17.19 6.88 40.08
CA ILE A 35 15.95 7.47 40.67
C ILE A 35 14.88 6.39 40.89
N LEU A 36 14.92 5.26 40.15
CA LEU A 36 13.90 4.19 40.21
C LEU A 36 14.22 3.05 41.21
N CYS A 37 15.39 3.06 41.87
CA CYS A 37 15.80 1.99 42.77
C CYS A 37 16.03 2.45 44.21
N PHE A 38 14.98 2.90 44.92
CA PHE A 38 14.89 2.78 46.40
C PHE A 38 13.54 3.37 46.89
N PRO A 39 12.74 2.67 47.75
CA PRO A 39 13.12 2.29 49.11
C PRO A 39 12.77 0.84 49.50
N HIS A 40 13.66 0.32 50.31
CA HIS A 40 13.61 -0.77 51.30
C HIS A 40 12.42 -1.75 51.38
N THR A 41 12.85 -3.01 51.44
CA THR A 41 12.30 -4.24 52.02
C THR A 41 11.68 -5.21 51.06
N LEU A 42 12.44 -6.25 50.71
CA LEU A 42 12.14 -7.65 50.82
C LEU A 42 13.14 -8.49 49.99
N CYS A 43 14.09 -9.07 50.74
CA CYS A 43 15.00 -10.09 50.24
C CYS A 43 14.25 -11.41 50.13
N GLY A 44 14.15 -11.98 48.93
CA GLY A 44 13.62 -13.33 48.75
C GLY A 44 13.24 -13.71 47.33
N LYS A 45 14.19 -14.42 46.67
CA LYS A 45 13.96 -15.27 45.45
C LYS A 45 13.78 -14.55 44.14
N ILE A 46 14.88 -14.23 43.48
CA ILE A 46 14.92 -13.96 42.01
C ILE A 46 15.13 -15.29 41.28
N PRO A 47 14.26 -15.69 40.33
CA PRO A 47 14.55 -16.83 39.45
C PRO A 47 15.65 -16.43 38.45
N ARG A 48 16.69 -17.25 38.36
CA ARG A 48 17.71 -17.16 37.30
C ARG A 48 17.09 -17.58 36.00
N LYS A 49 16.90 -16.63 35.09
CA LYS A 49 16.86 -16.63 33.62
C LYS A 49 15.92 -15.54 33.11
N ILE A 50 16.48 -14.36 32.88
CA ILE A 50 15.92 -13.41 31.94
C ILE A 50 16.96 -13.32 30.81
N PRO A 51 16.68 -13.76 29.59
CA PRO A 51 17.56 -13.49 28.46
C PRO A 51 17.34 -12.03 28.04
N PHE A 52 18.23 -11.13 28.44
CA PHE A 52 18.33 -9.82 27.81
C PHE A 52 18.96 -10.00 26.42
N ALA A 53 18.15 -10.31 25.42
CA ALA A 53 18.49 -10.11 24.03
C ALA A 53 17.96 -8.73 23.64
N ILE A 54 18.74 -7.68 23.84
CA ILE A 54 18.51 -6.42 23.13
C ILE A 54 18.89 -6.70 21.68
N LYS A 55 17.89 -7.02 20.85
CA LYS A 55 18.03 -7.14 19.40
C LYS A 55 18.26 -5.73 18.87
N MET A 56 19.48 -5.39 18.47
CA MET A 56 19.75 -4.14 17.77
C MET A 56 19.12 -4.23 16.38
N PRO A 57 18.33 -3.23 15.93
CA PRO A 57 17.83 -3.18 14.57
C PRO A 57 18.96 -2.92 13.57
N SER A 58 18.75 -3.36 12.33
CA SER A 58 19.67 -3.16 11.21
C SER A 58 19.95 -1.67 10.96
N ARG A 59 21.15 -1.35 10.48
CA ARG A 59 21.81 -0.02 10.43
C ARG A 59 21.15 1.05 9.52
N THR A 60 19.88 0.97 9.14
CA THR A 60 19.25 1.91 8.20
C THR A 60 18.09 2.74 8.77
N ALA A 61 17.63 2.49 9.98
CA ALA A 61 16.64 3.37 10.61
C ALA A 61 17.33 4.51 11.36
N ASP A 62 17.09 5.74 10.94
CA ASP A 62 17.55 6.92 11.69
C ASP A 62 16.77 6.99 13.01
N TRP A 63 17.38 6.53 14.10
CA TRP A 63 16.84 6.52 15.47
C TRP A 63 16.22 7.84 15.90
N ARG A 64 16.55 8.95 15.25
CA ARG A 64 15.96 10.27 15.49
C ARG A 64 14.48 10.33 15.11
N TYR A 65 14.00 9.48 14.20
CA TYR A 65 12.60 9.47 13.78
C TYR A 65 11.72 8.70 14.76
N ILE A 66 12.16 7.53 15.20
CA ILE A 66 11.44 6.70 16.20
C ILE A 66 11.34 7.38 17.56
N MET A 67 12.35 8.16 17.97
CA MET A 67 12.32 8.95 19.21
C MET A 67 11.49 10.25 19.09
N LYS A 68 11.08 10.68 17.89
CA LYS A 68 10.38 11.96 17.72
C LYS A 68 8.97 11.96 18.28
N ILE A 69 8.26 10.82 18.24
CA ILE A 69 6.87 10.76 18.70
C ILE A 69 6.77 10.65 20.23
N SER A 70 7.71 9.99 20.92
CA SER A 70 7.41 9.45 22.24
C SER A 70 7.82 10.27 23.45
N MET A 71 8.92 11.00 23.46
CA MET A 71 9.46 11.52 24.74
C MET A 71 9.34 13.03 24.96
N ALA A 72 9.37 13.84 23.90
CA ALA A 72 9.41 15.31 24.06
C ALA A 72 8.12 15.92 24.64
N TYR A 73 6.98 15.26 24.46
CA TYR A 73 5.67 15.80 24.82
C TYR A 73 4.98 15.09 25.99
N GLU A 74 5.55 13.99 26.52
CA GLU A 74 4.89 13.15 27.54
C GLU A 74 4.51 13.89 28.82
N ALA A 75 5.34 14.83 29.28
CA ALA A 75 5.01 15.64 30.44
C ALA A 75 3.76 16.49 30.18
N ARG A 76 3.71 17.17 29.02
CA ARG A 76 2.57 18.02 28.63
C ARG A 76 1.31 17.19 28.38
N ILE A 77 1.43 16.01 27.76
CA ILE A 77 0.31 15.07 27.57
C ILE A 77 -0.24 14.63 28.93
N SER A 78 0.63 14.33 29.91
CA SER A 78 0.21 13.92 31.25
C SER A 78 -0.53 15.05 32.00
N GLU A 79 -0.10 16.29 31.84
CA GLU A 79 -0.82 17.46 32.38
C GLU A 79 -2.21 17.59 31.76
N ILE A 80 -2.32 17.53 30.42
CA ILE A 80 -3.60 17.59 29.71
C ILE A 80 -4.54 16.48 30.16
N LEU A 81 -4.05 15.23 30.23
CA LEU A 81 -4.83 14.08 30.70
C LEU A 81 -5.38 14.24 32.13
N ALA A 82 -4.57 14.84 33.02
CA ALA A 82 -4.97 15.08 34.40
C ALA A 82 -6.07 16.15 34.53
N GLU A 83 -6.14 17.09 33.59
CA GLU A 83 -7.14 18.16 33.55
C GLU A 83 -8.45 17.73 32.87
N MET A 84 -8.41 16.73 31.95
CA MET A 84 -9.56 16.28 31.17
C MET A 84 -10.59 15.55 32.00
N THR A 85 -11.87 15.85 31.76
CA THR A 85 -12.99 15.03 32.24
C THR A 85 -13.11 13.72 31.44
N LEU A 86 -13.88 12.75 31.94
CA LEU A 86 -14.14 11.50 31.23
C LEU A 86 -14.79 11.74 29.87
N GLU A 87 -15.76 12.67 29.82
CA GLU A 87 -16.47 13.04 28.59
C GLU A 87 -15.52 13.60 27.54
N GLU A 88 -14.59 14.47 27.94
CA GLU A 88 -13.57 15.03 27.05
C GLU A 88 -12.57 13.98 26.55
N LYS A 89 -12.15 13.05 27.42
CA LYS A 89 -11.29 11.93 27.02
C LYS A 89 -11.97 11.05 25.96
N ILE A 90 -13.23 10.66 26.20
CA ILE A 90 -13.97 9.82 25.26
C ILE A 90 -14.31 10.57 23.96
N ALA A 91 -14.52 11.90 24.02
CA ALA A 91 -14.69 12.69 22.81
C ALA A 91 -13.43 12.67 21.93
N GLN A 92 -12.21 12.64 22.52
CA GLN A 92 -10.98 12.47 21.74
C GLN A 92 -10.87 11.09 21.05
N MET A 93 -11.51 10.07 21.57
CA MET A 93 -11.55 8.72 20.98
C MET A 93 -12.60 8.59 19.87
N GLN A 94 -13.19 9.69 19.40
CA GLN A 94 -14.21 9.69 18.34
C GLN A 94 -13.70 10.36 17.08
N GLN A 95 -13.89 9.66 15.96
CA GLN A 95 -13.87 10.25 14.62
C GLN A 95 -15.29 10.26 14.05
N VAL A 96 -15.73 11.40 13.55
CA VAL A 96 -17.07 11.60 12.97
C VAL A 96 -16.98 12.22 11.58
N SER A 97 -17.96 11.89 10.73
CA SER A 97 -18.05 12.40 9.36
C SER A 97 -19.38 13.14 9.16
N PRO A 98 -19.40 14.26 8.38
CA PRO A 98 -20.65 14.91 7.97
C PRO A 98 -21.52 14.01 7.09
N GLU A 99 -20.96 12.97 6.50
CA GLU A 99 -21.64 11.95 5.70
C GLU A 99 -22.34 10.90 6.53
N SER A 100 -22.18 10.95 7.84
CA SER A 100 -22.95 10.16 8.77
C SER A 100 -24.44 10.36 8.50
N PHE A 101 -25.23 9.27 8.56
CA PHE A 101 -26.71 9.33 8.51
C PHE A 101 -27.34 10.15 9.65
N ARG A 102 -26.53 10.80 10.49
CA ARG A 102 -26.92 11.54 11.69
C ARG A 102 -26.16 12.85 11.79
N PRO A 103 -26.58 13.89 11.05
CA PRO A 103 -25.96 15.21 11.10
C PRO A 103 -25.84 15.79 12.51
N GLU A 104 -26.80 15.48 13.37
CA GLU A 104 -26.82 15.91 14.76
C GLU A 104 -25.64 15.39 15.58
N VAL A 105 -25.09 14.21 15.22
CA VAL A 105 -23.87 13.66 15.84
C VAL A 105 -22.65 14.49 15.47
N PHE A 106 -22.51 14.84 14.19
CA PHE A 106 -21.42 15.69 13.73
C PHE A 106 -21.43 17.05 14.44
N GLU A 107 -22.59 17.73 14.48
CA GLU A 107 -22.74 19.03 15.15
C GLU A 107 -22.47 18.96 16.67
N ARG A 108 -22.84 17.84 17.28
CA ARG A 108 -22.55 17.62 18.70
C ARG A 108 -21.05 17.51 18.98
N PHE A 109 -20.30 16.71 18.17
CA PHE A 109 -18.87 16.52 18.37
C PHE A 109 -18.06 17.76 18.01
N ARG A 110 -18.50 18.60 17.07
CA ARG A 110 -17.92 19.94 16.87
C ARG A 110 -17.90 20.74 18.18
N LYS A 111 -19.01 20.75 18.90
CA LYS A 111 -19.16 21.52 20.16
C LYS A 111 -18.46 20.88 21.36
N LEU A 112 -18.34 19.54 21.38
CA LEU A 112 -17.66 18.81 22.45
C LEU A 112 -16.13 18.79 22.30
N GLY A 113 -15.59 19.21 21.16
CA GLY A 113 -14.16 19.05 20.84
C GLY A 113 -13.83 17.60 20.52
N GLY A 114 -14.50 17.04 19.52
CA GLY A 114 -14.23 15.68 19.04
C GLY A 114 -12.78 15.49 18.58
N GLY A 115 -12.25 14.27 18.77
CA GLY A 115 -10.83 13.98 18.51
C GLY A 115 -10.46 14.07 17.05
N SER A 116 -11.36 13.66 16.15
CA SER A 116 -11.12 13.64 14.71
C SER A 116 -12.38 13.88 13.89
N PHE A 117 -12.19 14.44 12.70
CA PHE A 117 -13.24 14.62 11.69
C PHE A 117 -12.76 14.06 10.35
N LEU A 118 -13.64 13.31 9.68
CA LEU A 118 -13.36 12.60 8.44
C LEU A 118 -14.05 13.28 7.26
N HIS A 119 -13.34 13.44 6.13
CA HIS A 119 -13.84 14.00 4.88
C HIS A 119 -14.40 15.43 5.00
N VAL A 120 -13.81 16.24 5.88
CA VAL A 120 -14.16 17.66 6.06
C VAL A 120 -13.10 18.52 5.39
N LEU A 121 -13.44 19.10 4.24
CA LEU A 121 -12.50 19.78 3.35
C LEU A 121 -12.50 21.32 3.53
N GLY A 122 -11.37 21.95 3.29
CA GLY A 122 -11.24 23.39 3.11
C GLY A 122 -11.90 24.22 4.23
N LYS A 123 -12.82 25.11 3.87
CA LYS A 123 -13.46 26.04 4.81
C LYS A 123 -14.28 25.38 5.91
N ASP A 124 -14.78 24.17 5.67
CA ASP A 124 -15.54 23.43 6.68
C ASP A 124 -14.59 22.89 7.78
N ALA A 125 -13.37 22.50 7.40
CA ALA A 125 -12.33 22.15 8.36
C ALA A 125 -11.91 23.36 9.21
N ASP A 126 -11.78 24.55 8.62
CA ASP A 126 -11.47 25.77 9.35
C ASP A 126 -12.59 26.14 10.35
N ALA A 127 -13.86 25.95 9.99
CA ALA A 127 -14.99 26.17 10.89
C ALA A 127 -14.95 25.21 12.10
N VAL A 128 -14.62 23.92 11.89
CA VAL A 128 -14.50 22.95 12.97
C VAL A 128 -13.31 23.29 13.91
N ARG A 129 -12.19 23.77 13.37
CA ARG A 129 -11.05 24.25 14.19
C ARG A 129 -11.45 25.43 15.07
N ALA A 130 -12.18 26.40 14.48
CA ALA A 130 -12.67 27.56 15.24
C ALA A 130 -13.61 27.16 16.38
N ASP A 131 -14.43 26.11 16.19
CA ASP A 131 -15.27 25.56 17.27
C ASP A 131 -14.42 24.94 18.39
N ALA A 132 -13.35 24.21 18.04
CA ALA A 132 -12.47 23.58 19.02
C ALA A 132 -11.78 24.61 19.93
N GLU A 133 -11.42 25.81 19.42
CA GLU A 133 -10.86 26.92 20.21
C GLU A 133 -11.85 27.46 21.27
N ASN A 134 -13.15 27.22 21.09
CA ASN A 134 -14.19 27.63 22.05
C ASN A 134 -14.49 26.54 23.10
N THR A 135 -13.85 25.36 23.01
CA THR A 135 -13.98 24.31 24.02
C THR A 135 -13.13 24.59 25.24
N ARG A 136 -13.45 23.96 26.39
CA ARG A 136 -12.69 24.15 27.64
C ARG A 136 -11.22 23.79 27.52
N MET A 137 -10.91 22.66 26.88
CA MET A 137 -9.54 22.15 26.76
C MET A 137 -8.80 22.66 25.53
N LYS A 138 -9.50 23.20 24.55
CA LYS A 138 -8.93 23.73 23.28
C LYS A 138 -8.01 22.71 22.57
N ILE A 139 -8.36 21.42 22.66
CA ILE A 139 -7.59 20.37 21.98
C ILE A 139 -7.91 20.41 20.48
N PRO A 140 -6.93 20.63 19.60
CA PRO A 140 -7.18 20.69 18.16
C PRO A 140 -7.63 19.32 17.64
N PRO A 141 -8.65 19.29 16.76
CA PRO A 141 -9.03 18.05 16.07
C PRO A 141 -7.97 17.67 15.02
N ILE A 142 -7.89 16.36 14.70
CA ILE A 142 -7.15 15.87 13.53
C ILE A 142 -8.14 15.56 12.40
N PHE A 143 -7.81 15.98 11.16
CA PHE A 143 -8.68 15.81 10.00
C PHE A 143 -8.16 14.68 9.10
N GLY A 144 -8.99 13.61 8.95
CA GLY A 144 -8.68 12.45 8.12
C GLY A 144 -9.29 12.54 6.73
N ILE A 145 -8.60 11.92 5.76
CA ILE A 145 -9.02 11.83 4.37
C ILE A 145 -8.51 10.55 3.71
N ASP A 146 -9.31 9.93 2.85
CA ASP A 146 -8.88 8.85 1.98
C ASP A 146 -8.15 9.43 0.75
N ALA A 147 -6.86 9.63 0.89
CA ALA A 147 -5.97 10.11 -0.16
C ALA A 147 -5.01 8.97 -0.56
N ILE A 148 -5.57 7.90 -1.17
CA ILE A 148 -4.85 6.65 -1.42
C ILE A 148 -3.86 6.79 -2.57
N HIS A 149 -4.23 7.53 -3.63
CA HIS A 149 -3.38 7.78 -4.79
C HIS A 149 -3.42 9.25 -5.23
N GLY A 150 -3.00 10.12 -4.33
CA GLY A 150 -3.12 11.58 -4.38
C GLY A 150 -4.26 12.09 -3.51
N HIS A 151 -4.43 13.40 -3.39
CA HIS A 151 -5.60 13.99 -2.73
C HIS A 151 -6.86 13.89 -3.60
N SER A 152 -7.15 12.67 -4.05
CA SER A 152 -8.08 12.32 -5.12
C SER A 152 -9.56 12.60 -4.84
N LEU A 153 -9.92 12.89 -3.58
CA LEU A 153 -11.27 13.34 -3.22
C LEU A 153 -11.46 14.86 -3.46
N LEU A 154 -10.39 15.60 -3.69
CA LEU A 154 -10.44 17.02 -4.05
C LEU A 154 -10.31 17.17 -5.58
N ASN A 155 -11.38 17.60 -6.25
CA ASN A 155 -11.33 17.88 -7.68
C ASN A 155 -10.40 19.05 -7.99
N GLY A 156 -9.30 18.79 -8.68
CA GLY A 156 -8.23 19.75 -9.01
C GLY A 156 -6.89 19.43 -8.35
N ALA A 157 -6.85 18.48 -7.40
CA ALA A 157 -5.61 17.87 -6.94
C ALA A 157 -5.13 16.83 -7.96
N VAL A 158 -3.84 16.43 -7.88
CA VAL A 158 -3.27 15.43 -8.78
C VAL A 158 -3.78 14.03 -8.41
N ILE A 159 -4.31 13.32 -9.39
CA ILE A 159 -4.70 11.92 -9.26
C ILE A 159 -3.63 11.05 -9.91
N TYR A 160 -2.86 10.36 -9.07
CA TYR A 160 -1.82 9.43 -9.47
C TYR A 160 -2.44 8.08 -9.93
N PRO A 161 -1.66 7.20 -10.58
CA PRO A 161 -2.08 5.82 -10.78
C PRO A 161 -2.50 5.16 -9.45
N SER A 162 -3.45 4.22 -9.49
CA SER A 162 -3.83 3.44 -8.29
C SER A 162 -2.62 2.75 -7.66
N GLN A 163 -2.71 2.32 -6.40
CA GLN A 163 -1.58 1.65 -5.75
C GLN A 163 -1.09 0.43 -6.53
N LEU A 164 -2.00 -0.36 -7.12
CA LEU A 164 -1.64 -1.48 -7.97
C LEU A 164 -0.89 -1.03 -9.23
N ALA A 165 -1.38 0.01 -9.89
CA ALA A 165 -0.74 0.57 -11.07
C ALA A 165 0.65 1.14 -10.73
N MET A 166 0.76 1.96 -9.67
CA MET A 166 2.07 2.53 -9.30
C MET A 166 3.07 1.48 -8.82
N ALA A 167 2.62 0.35 -8.29
CA ALA A 167 3.49 -0.75 -7.90
C ALA A 167 4.21 -1.37 -9.11
N CYS A 168 3.62 -1.31 -10.32
CA CYS A 168 4.28 -1.75 -11.55
C CYS A 168 5.59 -0.99 -11.83
N SER A 169 5.79 0.19 -11.26
CA SER A 169 7.03 0.96 -11.40
C SER A 169 8.23 0.30 -10.71
N TRP A 170 8.00 -0.50 -9.67
CA TRP A 170 9.05 -1.05 -8.79
C TRP A 170 10.07 0.01 -8.36
N ASN A 171 9.61 1.25 -8.15
CA ASN A 171 10.45 2.40 -7.84
C ASN A 171 10.09 3.06 -6.52
N PRO A 172 10.66 2.61 -5.38
CA PRO A 172 10.38 3.19 -4.07
C PRO A 172 10.65 4.70 -4.00
N SER A 173 11.62 5.19 -4.77
CA SER A 173 11.96 6.63 -4.77
C SER A 173 10.86 7.49 -5.37
N LEU A 174 10.22 7.06 -6.48
CA LEU A 174 9.07 7.77 -7.05
C LEU A 174 7.83 7.64 -6.17
N ILE A 175 7.61 6.48 -5.56
CA ILE A 175 6.52 6.25 -4.60
C ILE A 175 6.67 7.20 -3.39
N LYS A 176 7.88 7.37 -2.85
CA LYS A 176 8.15 8.32 -1.78
C LYS A 176 7.85 9.76 -2.20
N LYS A 177 8.29 10.17 -3.40
CA LYS A 177 7.99 11.53 -3.93
C LYS A 177 6.50 11.75 -4.12
N MET A 178 5.76 10.76 -4.61
CA MET A 178 4.29 10.81 -4.71
C MET A 178 3.64 10.97 -3.33
N GLY A 179 4.09 10.19 -2.33
CA GLY A 179 3.62 10.33 -0.94
C GLY A 179 3.83 11.74 -0.40
N LYS A 180 5.01 12.32 -0.62
CA LYS A 180 5.33 13.70 -0.22
C LYS A 180 4.44 14.72 -0.91
N ALA A 181 4.29 14.64 -2.23
CA ALA A 181 3.44 15.55 -2.99
C ALA A 181 1.96 15.46 -2.53
N THR A 182 1.47 14.25 -2.24
CA THR A 182 0.14 14.04 -1.65
C THR A 182 0.01 14.69 -0.27
N ALA A 183 1.02 14.54 0.59
CA ALA A 183 1.06 15.16 1.92
C ALA A 183 1.00 16.69 1.83
N GLU A 184 1.70 17.28 0.87
CA GLU A 184 1.71 18.71 0.60
C GLU A 184 0.32 19.21 0.17
N GLU A 185 -0.35 18.52 -0.76
CA GLU A 185 -1.71 18.90 -1.22
C GLU A 185 -2.76 18.73 -0.11
N VAL A 186 -2.72 17.62 0.63
CA VAL A 186 -3.62 17.36 1.77
C VAL A 186 -3.44 18.43 2.86
N ASN A 187 -2.19 18.77 3.18
CA ASN A 187 -1.89 19.81 4.16
C ASN A 187 -2.29 21.21 3.70
N ALA A 188 -2.15 21.53 2.39
CA ALA A 188 -2.60 22.77 1.79
C ALA A 188 -4.13 22.95 1.85
N ASP A 189 -4.89 21.85 1.76
CA ASP A 189 -6.35 21.85 1.94
C ASP A 189 -6.76 21.88 3.43
N GLY A 190 -5.78 21.91 4.32
CA GLY A 190 -6.02 22.06 5.76
C GLY A 190 -6.18 20.74 6.51
N LEU A 191 -5.86 19.60 5.92
CA LEU A 191 -6.01 18.28 6.53
C LEU A 191 -4.68 17.79 7.12
N ASP A 192 -4.72 16.76 7.95
CA ASP A 192 -3.60 16.36 8.79
C ASP A 192 -3.32 14.85 8.77
N TRP A 193 -4.16 14.04 8.14
CA TRP A 193 -4.12 12.58 8.26
C TRP A 193 -4.61 11.89 7.00
N VAL A 194 -3.77 11.08 6.36
CA VAL A 194 -4.10 10.32 5.15
C VAL A 194 -4.35 8.86 5.50
N PHE A 195 -5.45 8.28 4.96
CA PHE A 195 -5.76 6.85 5.14
C PHE A 195 -5.09 6.01 4.06
N SER A 196 -3.78 6.06 4.03
CA SER A 196 -2.87 5.40 3.13
C SER A 196 -1.54 5.13 3.87
N PRO A 197 -0.79 4.07 3.49
CA PRO A 197 -1.01 3.10 2.42
C PRO A 197 -1.92 1.93 2.77
N VAL A 198 -2.45 1.26 1.72
CA VAL A 198 -3.15 -0.03 1.84
C VAL A 198 -2.13 -1.16 1.71
N LEU A 199 -1.96 -1.94 2.79
CA LEU A 199 -0.98 -3.03 2.90
C LEU A 199 -1.61 -4.42 2.77
N CYS A 200 -2.84 -4.47 2.29
CA CYS A 200 -3.53 -5.72 2.00
C CYS A 200 -2.85 -6.46 0.85
N ILE A 201 -2.91 -7.79 0.87
CA ILE A 201 -2.28 -8.64 -0.14
C ILE A 201 -3.33 -9.12 -1.13
N GLY A 202 -3.15 -8.79 -2.42
CA GLY A 202 -4.13 -9.02 -3.48
C GLY A 202 -3.97 -10.37 -4.18
N ARG A 203 -3.98 -11.51 -3.48
CA ARG A 203 -3.77 -12.85 -4.08
C ARG A 203 -5.01 -13.41 -4.78
N ASP A 204 -6.19 -13.07 -4.33
CA ASP A 204 -7.45 -13.44 -4.99
C ASP A 204 -8.03 -12.22 -5.71
N THR A 205 -7.86 -12.19 -7.02
CA THR A 205 -8.23 -11.04 -7.86
C THR A 205 -9.75 -10.85 -8.02
N ARG A 206 -10.57 -11.76 -7.49
CA ARG A 206 -12.02 -11.57 -7.38
C ARG A 206 -12.40 -10.49 -6.37
N TRP A 207 -11.54 -10.24 -5.37
CA TRP A 207 -11.77 -9.18 -4.39
C TRP A 207 -11.87 -7.80 -5.05
N GLY A 208 -12.85 -6.99 -4.59
CA GLY A 208 -13.16 -5.68 -5.18
C GLY A 208 -12.02 -4.67 -5.09
N ARG A 209 -11.28 -4.70 -3.97
CA ARG A 209 -10.28 -3.69 -3.57
C ARG A 209 -8.83 -4.02 -3.96
N VAL A 210 -8.63 -4.88 -4.96
CA VAL A 210 -7.27 -5.24 -5.42
C VAL A 210 -6.50 -4.03 -5.95
N ASP A 211 -7.17 -3.10 -6.61
CA ASP A 211 -6.58 -1.85 -7.14
C ASP A 211 -5.97 -0.95 -6.07
N GLU A 212 -6.46 -1.05 -4.82
CA GLU A 212 -5.93 -0.30 -3.69
C GLU A 212 -4.63 -0.90 -3.13
N THR A 213 -4.22 -2.12 -3.52
CA THR A 213 -3.06 -2.83 -2.98
C THR A 213 -1.81 -2.59 -3.83
N PHE A 214 -0.62 -2.84 -3.27
CA PHE A 214 0.62 -2.91 -4.05
C PHE A 214 0.88 -4.30 -4.68
N GLY A 215 -0.14 -5.18 -4.76
CA GLY A 215 -0.07 -6.47 -5.42
C GLY A 215 -0.09 -7.68 -4.46
N GLU A 216 0.64 -8.76 -4.81
CA GLU A 216 0.53 -10.07 -4.16
C GLU A 216 1.72 -10.43 -3.25
N ASP A 217 2.85 -9.72 -3.38
CA ASP A 217 4.09 -10.08 -2.73
C ASP A 217 4.37 -9.26 -1.47
N PRO A 218 4.60 -9.88 -0.30
CA PRO A 218 4.80 -9.19 0.96
C PRO A 218 6.10 -8.35 1.02
N TYR A 219 7.16 -8.72 0.28
CA TYR A 219 8.41 -7.98 0.25
C TYR A 219 8.25 -6.69 -0.56
N LEU A 220 7.67 -6.78 -1.76
CA LEU A 220 7.39 -5.63 -2.63
C LEU A 220 6.43 -4.66 -1.93
N ILE A 221 5.30 -5.16 -1.42
CA ILE A 221 4.32 -4.36 -0.67
C ILE A 221 5.00 -3.64 0.50
N GLY A 222 5.76 -4.35 1.31
CA GLY A 222 6.44 -3.78 2.46
C GLY A 222 7.46 -2.70 2.08
N THR A 223 8.19 -2.90 0.99
CA THR A 223 9.19 -1.93 0.49
C THR A 223 8.53 -0.65 -0.02
N LEU A 224 7.45 -0.78 -0.81
CA LEU A 224 6.72 0.38 -1.34
C LEU A 224 5.91 1.07 -0.24
N ALA A 225 5.34 0.31 0.69
CA ALA A 225 4.62 0.86 1.86
C ALA A 225 5.54 1.67 2.77
N ALA A 226 6.75 1.20 3.04
CA ALA A 226 7.75 1.97 3.79
C ALA A 226 8.08 3.29 3.06
N ALA A 227 8.32 3.23 1.75
CA ALA A 227 8.67 4.41 0.95
C ALA A 227 7.56 5.47 0.94
N ILE A 228 6.29 5.08 0.72
CA ILE A 228 5.18 6.03 0.71
C ILE A 228 4.90 6.58 2.11
N THR A 229 5.04 5.76 3.17
CA THR A 229 4.92 6.19 4.57
C THR A 229 5.96 7.25 4.90
N GLU A 230 7.23 7.01 4.53
CA GLU A 230 8.27 8.03 4.69
C GLU A 230 7.91 9.32 3.94
N GLY A 231 7.37 9.21 2.71
CA GLY A 231 6.93 10.38 1.93
C GLY A 231 5.86 11.20 2.64
N TYR A 232 4.88 10.55 3.26
CA TYR A 232 3.83 11.23 4.03
C TYR A 232 4.35 11.90 5.30
N GLU A 233 5.21 11.21 6.06
CA GLU A 233 5.57 11.57 7.43
C GLU A 233 6.83 12.45 7.56
N GLU A 234 7.75 12.44 6.56
CA GLU A 234 9.10 13.03 6.71
C GLU A 234 9.11 14.51 7.06
N ASP A 235 8.16 15.30 6.58
CA ASP A 235 8.07 16.73 6.86
C ASP A 235 7.10 17.07 8.01
N GLY A 236 6.45 16.08 8.63
CA GLY A 236 5.47 16.25 9.70
C GLY A 236 4.22 17.00 9.27
N LEU A 237 3.91 16.99 7.98
CA LEU A 237 2.73 17.68 7.42
C LEU A 237 1.44 16.90 7.70
N VAL A 238 1.47 15.58 7.50
CA VAL A 238 0.34 14.67 7.71
C VAL A 238 0.81 13.39 8.38
N ALA A 239 -0.11 12.68 9.05
CA ALA A 239 0.09 11.32 9.53
C ALA A 239 -0.32 10.31 8.45
N ALA A 240 0.42 9.21 8.31
CA ALA A 240 0.03 8.05 7.53
C ALA A 240 -0.90 7.13 8.33
N CYS A 241 -1.70 6.31 7.63
CA CYS A 241 -2.53 5.28 8.25
C CYS A 241 -2.37 3.95 7.53
N LEU A 242 -1.67 3.02 8.17
CA LEU A 242 -1.50 1.68 7.63
C LEU A 242 -2.81 0.91 7.66
N LYS A 243 -3.31 0.49 6.52
CA LYS A 243 -4.61 -0.20 6.43
C LYS A 243 -4.59 -1.37 5.45
N HIS A 244 -5.45 -2.37 5.62
CA HIS A 244 -6.32 -2.58 6.78
C HIS A 244 -5.73 -3.72 7.62
N TYR A 245 -5.38 -3.44 8.86
CA TYR A 245 -4.73 -4.39 9.73
C TYR A 245 -5.73 -5.45 10.22
N ILE A 246 -5.62 -6.72 9.90
CA ILE A 246 -4.66 -7.48 9.13
C ILE A 246 -5.40 -8.64 8.43
N GLY A 247 -4.85 -9.21 7.35
CA GLY A 247 -5.43 -10.38 6.67
C GLY A 247 -6.58 -10.07 5.71
N TYR A 248 -6.93 -8.80 5.52
CA TYR A 248 -7.94 -8.33 4.58
C TYR A 248 -7.48 -8.52 3.14
N GLY A 249 -8.32 -9.07 2.28
CA GLY A 249 -7.96 -9.49 0.92
C GLY A 249 -7.82 -11.01 0.73
N GLU A 250 -7.69 -11.78 1.83
CA GLU A 250 -7.66 -13.25 1.81
C GLU A 250 -8.97 -13.87 2.34
N ALA A 251 -10.03 -13.09 2.36
CA ALA A 251 -11.33 -13.52 2.87
C ALA A 251 -11.91 -14.68 2.03
N THR A 252 -12.64 -15.57 2.69
CA THR A 252 -13.24 -16.75 2.07
C THR A 252 -14.07 -16.39 0.84
N GLY A 253 -13.63 -16.87 -0.33
CA GLY A 253 -14.26 -16.58 -1.62
C GLY A 253 -14.03 -15.16 -2.12
N ALA A 254 -12.97 -14.50 -1.65
CA ALA A 254 -12.61 -13.12 -1.99
C ALA A 254 -13.73 -12.09 -1.75
N ARG A 255 -14.61 -12.37 -0.78
CA ARG A 255 -15.73 -11.48 -0.46
C ARG A 255 -15.30 -10.39 0.50
N ASP A 256 -15.56 -9.17 0.11
CA ASP A 256 -15.21 -8.00 0.89
C ASP A 256 -15.80 -8.03 2.31
N ALA A 257 -15.00 -7.66 3.31
CA ALA A 257 -15.38 -7.64 4.72
C ALA A 257 -15.84 -9.00 5.32
N TYR A 258 -15.45 -10.11 4.70
CA TYR A 258 -15.83 -11.46 5.16
C TYR A 258 -14.74 -12.08 6.09
N ASP A 259 -15.00 -13.30 6.59
CA ASP A 259 -14.04 -14.01 7.44
C ASP A 259 -12.89 -14.57 6.65
N THR A 260 -11.70 -14.56 7.25
CA THR A 260 -10.44 -15.06 6.70
C THR A 260 -9.94 -16.24 7.55
N GLU A 261 -9.97 -17.45 6.98
CA GLU A 261 -9.50 -18.67 7.63
C GLU A 261 -8.00 -18.85 7.38
N ILE A 262 -7.17 -18.23 8.21
CA ILE A 262 -5.71 -18.34 8.12
C ILE A 262 -5.07 -18.63 9.47
N SER A 263 -3.98 -19.42 9.45
CA SER A 263 -3.20 -19.71 10.65
C SER A 263 -2.39 -18.49 11.11
N MET A 264 -2.08 -18.44 12.41
CA MET A 264 -1.16 -17.42 12.95
C MET A 264 0.22 -17.48 12.29
N ARG A 265 0.69 -18.68 11.87
CA ARG A 265 1.91 -18.85 11.10
C ARG A 265 1.84 -18.06 9.78
N LYS A 266 0.77 -18.23 8.99
CA LYS A 266 0.57 -17.52 7.72
C LYS A 266 0.44 -16.00 7.93
N ILE A 267 -0.22 -15.57 9.02
CA ILE A 267 -0.29 -14.14 9.36
C ILE A 267 1.13 -13.58 9.55
N ARG A 268 1.97 -14.26 10.32
CA ARG A 268 3.35 -13.81 10.61
C ARG A 268 4.28 -13.88 9.41
N GLU A 269 4.11 -14.88 8.55
CA GLU A 269 4.95 -15.10 7.38
C GLU A 269 4.60 -14.17 6.21
N VAL A 270 3.30 -13.89 6.00
CA VAL A 270 2.80 -13.24 4.79
C VAL A 270 2.23 -11.85 5.06
N PHE A 271 1.34 -11.72 6.03
CA PHE A 271 0.56 -10.48 6.21
C PHE A 271 1.21 -9.47 7.15
N LEU A 272 2.01 -9.92 8.10
CA LEU A 272 2.66 -9.05 9.08
C LEU A 272 3.89 -8.29 8.54
N PRO A 273 4.73 -8.86 7.64
CA PRO A 273 5.94 -8.20 7.16
C PRO A 273 5.72 -6.82 6.52
N PRO A 274 4.69 -6.58 5.67
CA PRO A 274 4.41 -5.24 5.17
C PRO A 274 4.14 -4.21 6.26
N PHE A 275 3.33 -4.58 7.27
CA PHE A 275 3.04 -3.70 8.41
C PHE A 275 4.28 -3.44 9.26
N ARG A 276 5.10 -4.47 9.51
CA ARG A 276 6.37 -4.30 10.24
C ARG A 276 7.26 -3.26 9.58
N ARG A 277 7.50 -3.38 8.26
CA ARG A 277 8.35 -2.42 7.50
C ARG A 277 7.79 -1.00 7.53
N ALA A 278 6.47 -0.85 7.41
CA ALA A 278 5.85 0.48 7.45
C ALA A 278 5.81 1.08 8.87
N VAL A 279 5.68 0.27 9.93
CA VAL A 279 5.85 0.72 11.32
C VAL A 279 7.29 1.16 11.57
N GLU A 280 8.28 0.38 11.10
CA GLU A 280 9.70 0.73 11.18
C GLU A 280 10.03 2.00 10.38
N ALA A 281 9.29 2.30 9.32
CA ALA A 281 9.37 3.55 8.56
C ALA A 281 8.75 4.76 9.28
N GLY A 282 8.08 4.57 10.43
CA GLY A 282 7.60 5.64 11.30
C GLY A 282 6.12 5.98 11.18
N ALA A 283 5.28 5.08 10.67
CA ALA A 283 3.84 5.30 10.57
C ALA A 283 3.20 5.70 11.89
N SER A 284 2.42 6.76 11.88
CA SER A 284 1.76 7.32 13.07
C SER A 284 0.46 6.64 13.45
N THR A 285 -0.24 5.98 12.51
CA THR A 285 -1.55 5.36 12.77
C THR A 285 -1.75 4.04 12.03
N VAL A 286 -2.65 3.21 12.57
CA VAL A 286 -3.08 1.93 11.97
C VAL A 286 -4.60 1.85 11.99
N MET A 287 -5.22 1.37 10.91
CA MET A 287 -6.66 1.12 10.81
C MET A 287 -6.95 -0.38 10.80
N THR A 288 -7.89 -0.83 11.65
CA THR A 288 -8.31 -2.24 11.69
C THR A 288 -9.20 -2.61 10.52
N ALA A 289 -9.02 -3.81 9.98
CA ALA A 289 -9.87 -4.33 8.91
C ALA A 289 -11.33 -4.53 9.33
N TYR A 290 -12.23 -4.55 8.34
CA TYR A 290 -13.65 -4.90 8.53
C TYR A 290 -13.87 -6.36 8.88
N GLY A 291 -13.04 -7.25 8.33
CA GLY A 291 -13.23 -8.69 8.42
C GLY A 291 -12.94 -9.29 9.80
N SER A 292 -12.93 -10.59 9.84
CA SER A 292 -12.51 -11.41 10.97
C SER A 292 -11.36 -12.35 10.58
N ILE A 293 -10.61 -12.79 11.55
CA ILE A 293 -9.57 -13.82 11.40
C ILE A 293 -10.02 -15.04 12.20
N SER A 294 -10.26 -16.15 11.48
CA SER A 294 -10.70 -17.42 12.10
C SER A 294 -11.86 -17.22 13.07
N GLY A 295 -12.88 -16.47 12.63
CA GLY A 295 -14.08 -16.16 13.39
C GLY A 295 -13.97 -15.03 14.42
N VAL A 296 -12.78 -14.45 14.64
CA VAL A 296 -12.61 -13.32 15.58
C VAL A 296 -12.58 -11.99 14.82
N PRO A 297 -13.56 -11.08 15.00
CA PRO A 297 -13.53 -9.77 14.36
C PRO A 297 -12.25 -9.00 14.66
N MET A 298 -11.62 -8.39 13.65
CA MET A 298 -10.36 -7.67 13.85
C MET A 298 -10.47 -6.55 14.89
N THR A 299 -11.61 -5.86 14.95
CA THR A 299 -11.88 -4.83 15.98
C THR A 299 -11.88 -5.40 17.41
N ALA A 300 -12.10 -6.70 17.58
CA ALA A 300 -12.10 -7.42 18.86
C ALA A 300 -10.88 -8.36 19.04
N HIS A 301 -9.89 -8.30 18.15
CA HIS A 301 -8.78 -9.24 18.11
C HIS A 301 -7.60 -8.79 18.99
N ARG A 302 -7.76 -8.98 20.32
CA ARG A 302 -6.77 -8.53 21.31
C ARG A 302 -5.33 -8.98 21.02
N GLN A 303 -5.13 -10.26 20.64
CA GLN A 303 -3.79 -10.79 20.38
C GLN A 303 -3.09 -10.04 19.26
N LEU A 304 -3.76 -9.82 18.12
CA LEU A 304 -3.14 -9.13 16.99
C LEU A 304 -2.95 -7.63 17.26
N LEU A 305 -3.87 -6.99 17.97
CA LEU A 305 -3.79 -5.54 18.21
C LEU A 305 -2.85 -5.18 19.36
N ARG A 306 -2.90 -5.89 20.50
CA ARG A 306 -2.04 -5.58 21.65
C ARG A 306 -0.72 -6.32 21.58
N GLU A 307 -0.77 -7.65 21.56
CA GLU A 307 0.46 -8.44 21.74
C GLU A 307 1.36 -8.39 20.49
N VAL A 308 0.77 -8.43 19.28
CA VAL A 308 1.56 -8.36 18.05
C VAL A 308 1.84 -6.91 17.63
N LEU A 309 0.82 -6.08 17.41
CA LEU A 309 1.04 -4.73 16.87
C LEU A 309 1.71 -3.80 17.89
N LYS A 310 1.11 -3.65 19.10
CA LYS A 310 1.61 -2.68 20.08
C LYS A 310 2.87 -3.16 20.81
N ASP A 311 2.89 -4.43 21.26
CA ASP A 311 3.98 -4.94 22.11
C ASP A 311 5.14 -5.50 21.26
N GLU A 312 4.88 -6.44 20.31
CA GLU A 312 5.95 -7.09 19.52
C GLU A 312 6.55 -6.15 18.47
N LEU A 313 5.71 -5.45 17.68
CA LEU A 313 6.19 -4.49 16.67
C LEU A 313 6.58 -3.14 17.29
N GLY A 314 6.24 -2.89 18.57
CA GLY A 314 6.54 -1.64 19.24
C GLY A 314 5.79 -0.42 18.66
N PHE A 315 4.60 -0.63 18.11
CA PHE A 315 3.82 0.45 17.53
C PHE A 315 3.34 1.45 18.58
N ASP A 316 3.81 2.68 18.50
CA ASP A 316 3.61 3.74 19.48
C ASP A 316 2.52 4.77 19.11
N GLY A 317 2.06 4.75 17.86
CA GLY A 317 0.94 5.56 17.38
C GLY A 317 -0.41 5.07 17.91
N PHE A 318 -1.52 5.53 17.33
CA PHE A 318 -2.85 5.08 17.72
C PHE A 318 -3.52 4.20 16.66
N VAL A 319 -4.41 3.31 17.12
CA VAL A 319 -5.22 2.43 16.29
C VAL A 319 -6.62 3.00 16.15
N VAL A 320 -7.07 3.21 14.92
CA VAL A 320 -8.45 3.59 14.59
C VAL A 320 -9.21 2.39 14.04
N THR A 321 -10.50 2.27 14.36
CA THR A 321 -11.37 1.29 13.70
C THR A 321 -11.72 1.76 12.30
N ASP A 322 -12.09 0.85 11.41
CA ASP A 322 -12.72 1.22 10.17
C ASP A 322 -14.19 1.68 10.40
N TRP A 323 -14.84 2.15 9.32
CA TRP A 323 -16.15 2.79 9.35
C TRP A 323 -17.23 1.93 10.03
N TYR A 324 -17.80 2.46 11.12
CA TYR A 324 -18.85 1.81 11.91
C TYR A 324 -18.49 0.42 12.48
N ASN A 325 -17.21 0.06 12.55
CA ASN A 325 -16.80 -1.28 12.98
C ASN A 325 -17.30 -1.65 14.39
N VAL A 326 -17.28 -0.73 15.34
CA VAL A 326 -17.78 -0.99 16.71
C VAL A 326 -19.25 -1.36 16.69
N GLY A 327 -20.06 -0.64 15.90
CA GLY A 327 -21.48 -0.95 15.74
C GLY A 327 -21.72 -2.26 14.97
N SER A 328 -20.81 -2.58 14.03
CA SER A 328 -20.88 -3.78 13.20
C SER A 328 -20.66 -5.07 13.99
N LEU A 329 -19.91 -5.05 15.09
CA LEU A 329 -19.77 -6.21 16.00
C LEU A 329 -21.12 -6.77 16.42
N ARG A 330 -22.10 -5.89 16.67
CA ARG A 330 -23.47 -6.30 17.01
C ARG A 330 -24.36 -6.47 15.79
N THR A 331 -24.34 -5.49 14.87
CA THR A 331 -25.38 -5.40 13.82
C THR A 331 -25.13 -6.34 12.65
N LYS A 332 -23.85 -6.52 12.25
CA LYS A 332 -23.43 -7.33 11.10
C LYS A 332 -22.81 -8.66 11.54
N GLN A 333 -21.73 -8.59 12.32
CA GLN A 333 -20.93 -9.76 12.71
C GLN A 333 -21.56 -10.62 13.81
N LYS A 334 -22.50 -10.07 14.61
CA LYS A 334 -23.19 -10.78 15.70
C LYS A 334 -22.25 -11.36 16.77
N ALA A 335 -21.08 -10.74 16.94
CA ALA A 335 -20.04 -11.18 17.87
C ALA A 335 -20.29 -10.71 19.32
N VAL A 336 -21.22 -9.76 19.53
CA VAL A 336 -21.60 -9.24 20.84
C VAL A 336 -23.11 -9.05 20.95
N GLU A 337 -23.66 -9.14 22.17
CA GLU A 337 -25.08 -9.02 22.43
C GLU A 337 -25.59 -7.56 22.45
N SER A 338 -24.74 -6.64 22.91
CA SER A 338 -25.09 -5.21 23.04
C SER A 338 -24.03 -4.29 22.42
N PHE A 339 -24.43 -3.05 22.13
CA PHE A 339 -23.47 -2.01 21.74
C PHE A 339 -22.47 -1.69 22.85
N ALA A 340 -22.87 -1.82 24.11
CA ALA A 340 -21.99 -1.63 25.25
C ALA A 340 -20.86 -2.67 25.27
N ASP A 341 -21.20 -3.94 25.03
CA ASP A 341 -20.18 -4.99 24.89
C ASP A 341 -19.25 -4.74 23.70
N GLY A 342 -19.82 -4.27 22.58
CA GLY A 342 -19.04 -3.87 21.42
C GLY A 342 -18.00 -2.78 21.75
N VAL A 343 -18.41 -1.74 22.47
CA VAL A 343 -17.49 -0.68 22.93
C VAL A 343 -16.43 -1.23 23.86
N ARG A 344 -16.82 -2.04 24.87
CA ARG A 344 -15.90 -2.61 25.84
C ARG A 344 -14.84 -3.48 25.16
N VAL A 345 -15.23 -4.44 24.34
CA VAL A 345 -14.25 -5.34 23.69
C VAL A 345 -13.36 -4.60 22.70
N THR A 346 -13.86 -3.56 22.02
CA THR A 346 -13.07 -2.72 21.11
C THR A 346 -11.91 -2.04 21.86
N VAL A 347 -12.18 -1.38 22.97
CA VAL A 347 -11.18 -0.68 23.77
C VAL A 347 -10.22 -1.68 24.44
N GLU A 348 -10.75 -2.73 25.06
CA GLU A 348 -9.95 -3.79 25.69
C GLU A 348 -9.02 -4.49 24.70
N SER A 349 -9.42 -4.61 23.43
CA SER A 349 -8.61 -5.21 22.39
C SER A 349 -7.50 -4.30 21.85
N GLY A 350 -7.52 -2.99 22.17
CA GLY A 350 -6.45 -2.08 21.84
C GLY A 350 -6.74 -1.09 20.73
N ASN A 351 -8.00 -0.90 20.32
CA ASN A 351 -8.36 0.23 19.47
C ASN A 351 -8.43 1.50 20.32
N ASP A 352 -7.86 2.58 19.79
CA ASP A 352 -7.73 3.85 20.49
C ASP A 352 -8.76 4.88 20.01
N MET A 353 -9.22 4.80 18.76
CA MET A 353 -10.23 5.69 18.17
C MET A 353 -11.30 4.90 17.43
N SER A 354 -12.55 5.32 17.60
CA SER A 354 -13.72 4.74 16.90
C SER A 354 -14.12 5.61 15.73
N MET A 355 -14.10 5.05 14.51
CA MET A 355 -14.58 5.73 13.32
C MET A 355 -16.10 5.59 13.19
N ASN A 356 -16.80 6.70 13.23
CA ASN A 356 -18.22 6.89 12.91
C ASN A 356 -19.21 5.93 13.61
N SER A 357 -18.84 5.38 14.79
CA SER A 357 -19.73 4.56 15.63
C SER A 357 -20.37 5.42 16.71
N TYR A 358 -21.47 6.06 16.38
CA TYR A 358 -22.14 7.09 17.19
C TYR A 358 -22.58 6.63 18.59
N GLN A 359 -22.77 5.33 18.82
CA GLN A 359 -23.10 4.79 20.14
C GLN A 359 -21.90 4.70 21.09
N PHE A 360 -20.69 4.82 20.59
CA PHE A 360 -19.46 4.62 21.36
C PHE A 360 -19.40 5.56 22.56
N TYR A 361 -19.68 6.84 22.37
CA TYR A 361 -19.51 7.89 23.39
C TYR A 361 -20.30 7.62 24.67
N GLU A 362 -21.61 7.45 24.56
CA GLU A 362 -22.49 7.23 25.70
C GLU A 362 -22.21 5.91 26.42
N HIS A 363 -21.94 4.86 25.62
CA HIS A 363 -21.66 3.54 26.20
C HIS A 363 -20.30 3.52 26.90
N ALA A 364 -19.27 4.16 26.38
CA ALA A 364 -17.96 4.23 27.02
C ALA A 364 -18.04 4.96 28.36
N ILE A 365 -18.67 6.14 28.41
CA ILE A 365 -18.87 6.90 29.66
C ILE A 365 -19.59 6.03 30.70
N ARG A 366 -20.68 5.39 30.31
CA ARG A 366 -21.47 4.53 31.22
C ARG A 366 -20.63 3.35 31.73
N LEU A 367 -19.89 2.66 30.86
CA LEU A 367 -19.08 1.50 31.23
C LEU A 367 -17.96 1.86 32.19
N VAL A 368 -17.31 3.03 32.02
CA VAL A 368 -16.30 3.52 32.97
C VAL A 368 -16.94 3.85 34.32
N ASN A 369 -18.06 4.57 34.34
CA ASN A 369 -18.79 4.91 35.59
C ASN A 369 -19.30 3.69 36.33
N GLU A 370 -19.63 2.60 35.61
CA GLU A 370 -20.06 1.31 36.19
C GLU A 370 -18.85 0.43 36.59
N GLY A 371 -17.61 0.86 36.37
CA GLY A 371 -16.39 0.07 36.63
C GLY A 371 -16.21 -1.14 35.71
N LYS A 372 -16.90 -1.18 34.55
CA LYS A 372 -16.85 -2.26 33.55
C LYS A 372 -15.82 -2.02 32.45
N LEU A 373 -15.29 -0.82 32.36
CA LEU A 373 -14.19 -0.43 31.47
C LEU A 373 -13.20 0.41 32.28
N SER A 374 -11.91 0.04 32.22
CA SER A 374 -10.87 0.71 33.00
C SER A 374 -10.56 2.10 32.45
N MET A 375 -10.35 3.06 33.38
CA MET A 375 -9.91 4.41 33.05
C MET A 375 -8.49 4.41 32.45
N GLU A 376 -7.62 3.49 32.86
CA GLU A 376 -6.27 3.35 32.35
C GLU A 376 -6.24 3.07 30.84
N LEU A 377 -7.22 2.28 30.33
CA LEU A 377 -7.33 2.02 28.90
C LEU A 377 -7.82 3.25 28.12
N ILE A 378 -8.67 4.06 28.74
CA ILE A 378 -9.09 5.35 28.15
C ILE A 378 -7.91 6.32 28.12
N ASP A 379 -7.16 6.42 29.22
CA ASP A 379 -5.99 7.28 29.31
C ASP A 379 -4.87 6.86 28.35
N GLU A 380 -4.65 5.55 28.16
CA GLU A 380 -3.73 5.02 27.16
C GLU A 380 -4.14 5.46 25.74
N ALA A 381 -5.40 5.26 25.37
CA ALA A 381 -5.92 5.63 24.05
C ALA A 381 -5.78 7.13 23.76
N VAL A 382 -6.20 7.96 24.70
CA VAL A 382 -6.10 9.43 24.56
C VAL A 382 -4.64 9.88 24.52
N ARG A 383 -3.75 9.28 25.32
CA ARG A 383 -2.31 9.54 25.30
C ARG A 383 -1.71 9.31 23.91
N ARG A 384 -2.04 8.17 23.27
CA ARG A 384 -1.59 7.83 21.92
C ARG A 384 -2.11 8.84 20.87
N ILE A 385 -3.37 9.22 20.97
CA ILE A 385 -3.98 10.24 20.09
C ILE A 385 -3.28 11.59 20.25
N LEU A 386 -3.05 12.02 21.49
CA LEU A 386 -2.38 13.29 21.78
C LEU A 386 -0.91 13.29 21.28
N ARG A 387 -0.18 12.16 21.40
CA ARG A 387 1.17 12.05 20.83
C ARG A 387 1.20 12.38 19.35
N VAL A 388 0.32 11.77 18.56
CA VAL A 388 0.23 12.03 17.12
C VAL A 388 -0.17 13.48 16.85
N LYS A 389 -1.09 14.06 17.63
CA LYS A 389 -1.44 15.47 17.49
C LYS A 389 -0.25 16.41 17.79
N PHE A 390 0.55 16.09 18.79
CA PHE A 390 1.77 16.84 19.09
C PHE A 390 2.85 16.66 18.02
N SER A 391 3.07 15.45 17.52
CA SER A 391 4.06 15.19 16.46
C SER A 391 3.73 15.94 15.16
N LEU A 392 2.45 16.12 14.87
CA LEU A 392 1.97 16.91 13.74
C LEU A 392 1.98 18.45 14.00
N GLY A 393 2.42 18.90 15.19
CA GLY A 393 2.41 20.32 15.56
C GLY A 393 1.02 20.95 15.62
N LEU A 394 -0.04 20.14 15.90
CA LEU A 394 -1.41 20.69 15.94
C LEU A 394 -1.62 21.69 17.09
N PHE A 395 -0.80 21.59 18.16
CA PHE A 395 -0.82 22.53 19.28
C PHE A 395 0.02 23.79 19.06
N ASP A 396 0.74 23.88 17.94
CA ASP A 396 1.61 25.02 17.65
C ASP A 396 0.80 26.15 17.02
N GLU A 397 0.88 27.36 17.58
CA GLU A 397 0.19 28.55 17.05
C GLU A 397 0.54 28.85 15.58
N ASN A 398 1.75 28.47 15.16
CA ASN A 398 2.28 28.70 13.82
C ASN A 398 2.50 27.38 13.07
N LYS A 399 1.58 26.42 13.19
CA LYS A 399 1.67 25.18 12.41
C LYS A 399 1.91 25.49 10.94
N LYS A 400 2.96 24.89 10.34
CA LYS A 400 3.26 25.05 8.92
C LYS A 400 2.11 24.48 8.09
N ARG A 401 1.54 25.30 7.21
CA ARG A 401 0.60 24.91 6.16
C ARG A 401 1.22 25.18 4.81
N MET A 402 1.04 24.24 3.89
CA MET A 402 1.46 24.45 2.52
C MET A 402 0.55 25.48 1.84
N PRO A 403 1.08 26.26 0.89
CA PRO A 403 0.26 27.19 0.12
C PRO A 403 -0.72 26.43 -0.79
N LYS A 404 -1.94 26.95 -0.97
CA LYS A 404 -2.97 26.30 -1.80
C LYS A 404 -2.55 26.13 -3.26
N GLU A 405 -1.62 26.93 -3.72
CA GLU A 405 -1.04 26.89 -5.06
C GLU A 405 -0.22 25.64 -5.34
N CYS A 406 0.15 24.85 -4.31
CA CYS A 406 0.80 23.56 -4.50
C CYS A 406 -0.18 22.50 -5.01
N ILE A 407 -1.50 22.65 -4.77
CA ILE A 407 -2.53 21.72 -5.25
C ILE A 407 -2.57 21.75 -6.77
N GLY A 408 -2.31 20.60 -7.40
CA GLY A 408 -2.23 20.50 -8.86
C GLY A 408 -1.03 21.23 -9.47
N SER A 409 0.04 21.44 -8.70
CA SER A 409 1.23 22.15 -9.17
C SER A 409 1.93 21.40 -10.30
N LYS A 410 2.69 22.17 -11.11
CA LYS A 410 3.47 21.59 -12.19
C LYS A 410 4.47 20.51 -11.71
N GLU A 411 5.10 20.74 -10.56
CA GLU A 411 6.02 19.78 -9.95
C GLU A 411 5.32 18.45 -9.61
N HIS A 412 4.13 18.50 -9.03
CA HIS A 412 3.34 17.32 -8.73
C HIS A 412 2.87 16.59 -10.00
N ILE A 413 2.51 17.34 -11.05
CA ILE A 413 2.18 16.77 -12.37
C ILE A 413 3.41 16.09 -13.00
N GLU A 414 4.61 16.66 -12.87
CA GLU A 414 5.86 16.06 -13.36
C GLU A 414 6.19 14.74 -12.62
N ILE A 415 5.97 14.69 -11.29
CA ILE A 415 6.11 13.45 -10.51
C ILE A 415 5.10 12.41 -11.00
N ASN A 416 3.83 12.81 -11.21
CA ASN A 416 2.79 11.94 -11.75
C ASN A 416 3.17 11.39 -13.14
N HIS A 417 3.68 12.23 -14.03
CA HIS A 417 4.09 11.83 -15.37
C HIS A 417 5.22 10.79 -15.34
N ALA A 418 6.24 11.04 -14.51
CA ALA A 418 7.35 10.10 -14.34
C ALA A 418 6.86 8.75 -13.77
N LEU A 419 6.04 8.78 -12.73
CA LEU A 419 5.49 7.58 -12.10
C LEU A 419 4.58 6.81 -13.05
N THR A 420 3.69 7.50 -13.76
CA THR A 420 2.76 6.86 -14.71
C THR A 420 3.51 6.17 -15.86
N ARG A 421 4.55 6.80 -16.44
CA ARG A 421 5.39 6.17 -17.48
C ARG A 421 6.02 4.87 -16.99
N GLU A 422 6.55 4.86 -15.76
CA GLU A 422 7.18 3.69 -15.17
C GLU A 422 6.19 2.63 -14.71
N SER A 423 4.90 2.97 -14.62
CA SER A 423 3.83 2.08 -14.17
C SER A 423 3.15 1.29 -15.31
N LEU A 424 3.33 1.72 -16.57
CA LEU A 424 2.73 1.00 -17.70
C LEU A 424 3.49 -0.29 -17.99
N VAL A 425 2.75 -1.38 -18.19
CA VAL A 425 3.32 -2.70 -18.49
C VAL A 425 3.02 -3.12 -19.93
N LEU A 426 4.06 -3.37 -20.71
CA LEU A 426 3.92 -3.99 -22.03
C LEU A 426 3.83 -5.51 -21.83
N LEU A 427 2.64 -6.08 -22.10
CA LEU A 427 2.39 -7.51 -21.92
C LEU A 427 2.70 -8.32 -23.19
N GLU A 428 2.37 -7.78 -24.37
CA GLU A 428 2.64 -8.43 -25.66
C GLU A 428 3.12 -7.41 -26.70
N ASN A 429 4.03 -7.82 -27.58
CA ASN A 429 4.45 -7.04 -28.74
C ASN A 429 5.06 -7.95 -29.81
N ASN A 430 4.36 -8.09 -30.93
CA ASN A 430 4.86 -8.87 -32.08
C ASN A 430 5.77 -8.06 -33.01
N GLY A 431 6.27 -6.90 -32.55
CA GLY A 431 7.13 -5.98 -33.29
C GLY A 431 6.38 -4.81 -33.92
N VAL A 432 5.08 -4.61 -33.57
CA VAL A 432 4.29 -3.45 -34.03
C VAL A 432 4.70 -2.18 -33.27
N LEU A 433 5.12 -2.30 -32.02
CA LEU A 433 5.61 -1.18 -31.20
C LEU A 433 7.15 -1.13 -31.15
N PRO A 434 7.72 0.09 -31.11
CA PRO A 434 7.06 1.40 -31.30
C PRO A 434 6.61 1.59 -32.76
N LEU A 435 5.58 2.40 -32.98
CA LEU A 435 5.16 2.75 -34.33
C LEU A 435 6.33 3.50 -35.04
N LYS A 436 6.91 2.88 -36.06
CA LYS A 436 8.10 3.41 -36.78
C LYS A 436 7.80 4.65 -37.59
N GLU A 437 6.58 4.76 -38.09
CA GLU A 437 6.09 5.89 -38.88
C GLU A 437 4.80 6.41 -38.26
N THR A 438 4.58 7.72 -38.29
CA THR A 438 3.32 8.33 -37.84
C THR A 438 2.19 7.89 -38.78
N PRO A 439 1.18 7.16 -38.27
CA PRO A 439 0.03 6.74 -39.12
C PRO A 439 -0.74 7.96 -39.58
N LYS A 440 -1.26 7.92 -40.84
CA LYS A 440 -2.14 8.99 -41.34
C LYS A 440 -3.52 8.94 -40.69
N LYS A 441 -4.02 7.72 -40.45
CA LYS A 441 -5.36 7.48 -39.88
C LYS A 441 -5.25 6.50 -38.70
N ILE A 442 -5.76 6.90 -37.57
CA ILE A 442 -5.82 6.07 -36.36
C ILE A 442 -7.29 5.87 -35.98
N ALA A 443 -7.71 4.61 -35.87
CA ALA A 443 -8.99 4.25 -35.29
C ALA A 443 -8.82 3.97 -33.82
N VAL A 444 -9.35 4.80 -32.92
CA VAL A 444 -9.45 4.50 -31.50
C VAL A 444 -10.82 3.85 -31.27
N VAL A 445 -10.82 2.64 -30.74
CA VAL A 445 -12.05 1.84 -30.61
C VAL A 445 -12.12 1.27 -29.19
N GLY A 446 -13.30 1.24 -28.61
CA GLY A 446 -13.52 0.56 -27.34
C GLY A 446 -14.22 1.41 -26.27
N PRO A 447 -14.89 0.75 -25.32
CA PRO A 447 -15.71 1.44 -24.32
C PRO A 447 -14.89 2.29 -23.33
N ASN A 448 -13.63 1.93 -23.06
CA ASN A 448 -12.77 2.63 -22.11
C ASN A 448 -11.92 3.73 -22.75
N ALA A 449 -12.02 3.95 -24.08
CA ALA A 449 -11.16 4.89 -24.80
C ALA A 449 -11.30 6.34 -24.29
N ASP A 450 -12.52 6.74 -23.89
CA ASP A 450 -12.82 8.09 -23.42
C ASP A 450 -13.57 8.07 -22.06
N ASP A 451 -13.19 7.15 -21.18
CA ASP A 451 -13.77 7.00 -19.83
C ASP A 451 -12.74 7.29 -18.75
N ILE A 452 -12.67 8.57 -18.34
CA ILE A 452 -11.75 9.00 -17.27
C ILE A 452 -12.12 8.40 -15.89
N ARG A 453 -13.39 8.04 -15.68
CA ARG A 453 -13.85 7.43 -14.41
C ARG A 453 -13.29 6.02 -14.25
N ALA A 454 -13.27 5.25 -15.35
CA ALA A 454 -12.63 3.93 -15.37
C ALA A 454 -11.12 4.05 -15.16
N GLN A 455 -10.49 5.06 -15.76
CA GLN A 455 -9.05 5.29 -15.66
C GLN A 455 -8.62 5.77 -14.25
N TYR A 456 -9.46 6.50 -13.54
CA TYR A 456 -9.19 6.93 -12.16
C TYR A 456 -9.36 5.80 -11.14
N GLY A 457 -10.33 4.91 -11.34
CA GLY A 457 -10.64 3.87 -10.36
C GLY A 457 -11.42 4.38 -9.15
N ASP A 458 -11.34 3.63 -8.05
CA ASP A 458 -12.07 3.93 -6.81
C ASP A 458 -11.35 4.99 -5.95
N TRP A 459 -11.98 5.42 -4.85
CA TRP A 459 -11.49 6.45 -3.91
C TRP A 459 -11.07 7.76 -4.58
N THR A 460 -11.92 8.25 -5.49
CA THR A 460 -11.80 9.57 -6.11
C THR A 460 -13.09 10.36 -5.92
N PHE A 461 -13.08 11.65 -6.24
CA PHE A 461 -14.28 12.49 -6.17
C PHE A 461 -15.45 12.00 -7.05
N PHE A 462 -15.22 11.01 -7.93
CA PHE A 462 -16.27 10.33 -8.70
C PHE A 462 -16.95 9.19 -7.94
N SER A 463 -16.28 8.59 -6.96
CA SER A 463 -16.76 7.37 -6.31
C SER A 463 -17.12 7.56 -4.85
N HIS A 464 -16.33 8.31 -4.10
CA HIS A 464 -16.45 8.49 -2.65
C HIS A 464 -16.08 9.91 -2.21
N PRO A 465 -16.53 10.34 -1.03
CA PRO A 465 -17.68 9.85 -0.28
C PRO A 465 -19.00 10.29 -0.91
N ASN A 466 -19.00 11.49 -1.51
CA ASN A 466 -20.11 12.09 -2.23
C ASN A 466 -19.82 12.00 -3.73
N ARG A 467 -20.46 11.05 -4.40
CA ARG A 467 -20.31 10.89 -5.86
C ARG A 467 -20.60 12.20 -6.58
N ALA A 468 -19.60 12.68 -7.32
CA ALA A 468 -19.80 13.83 -8.19
C ALA A 468 -20.89 13.52 -9.23
N PRO A 469 -21.70 14.54 -9.65
CA PRO A 469 -22.63 14.40 -10.75
C PRO A 469 -21.98 13.78 -12.00
N GLU A 470 -22.78 13.10 -12.81
CA GLU A 470 -22.25 12.38 -14.00
C GLU A 470 -21.58 13.31 -15.03
N ASP A 471 -21.98 14.57 -15.08
CA ASP A 471 -21.42 15.61 -15.96
C ASP A 471 -20.21 16.35 -15.36
N THR A 472 -19.80 15.99 -14.12
CA THR A 472 -18.61 16.58 -13.53
C THR A 472 -17.37 16.14 -14.29
N MET A 473 -16.51 17.12 -14.63
CA MET A 473 -15.23 16.89 -15.28
C MET A 473 -14.08 17.23 -14.31
N PRO A 474 -12.90 16.59 -14.44
CA PRO A 474 -11.72 17.00 -13.70
C PRO A 474 -11.35 18.45 -13.99
N LYS A 475 -10.92 19.20 -12.97
CA LYS A 475 -10.49 20.62 -13.12
C LYS A 475 -9.03 20.75 -13.56
N GLY A 476 -8.21 19.74 -13.29
CA GLY A 476 -6.81 19.68 -13.72
C GLY A 476 -6.65 19.15 -15.14
N ASP A 477 -5.40 19.02 -15.57
CA ASP A 477 -5.05 18.35 -16.82
C ASP A 477 -5.22 16.84 -16.65
N TYR A 478 -6.03 16.23 -17.51
CA TYR A 478 -6.25 14.79 -17.54
C TYR A 478 -6.24 14.28 -18.97
N TYR A 479 -5.89 13.03 -19.18
CA TYR A 479 -5.81 12.43 -20.51
C TYR A 479 -6.42 11.02 -20.50
N THR A 480 -7.63 10.89 -21.05
CA THR A 480 -8.14 9.59 -21.48
C THR A 480 -7.25 9.04 -22.59
N VAL A 481 -7.31 7.74 -22.90
CA VAL A 481 -6.50 7.17 -23.99
C VAL A 481 -6.80 7.88 -25.31
N LEU A 482 -8.08 8.16 -25.62
CA LEU A 482 -8.46 8.93 -26.80
C LEU A 482 -7.83 10.32 -26.82
N ARG A 483 -7.85 11.03 -25.72
CA ARG A 483 -7.26 12.38 -25.60
C ARG A 483 -5.74 12.32 -25.72
N GLY A 484 -5.10 11.32 -25.11
CA GLY A 484 -3.65 11.06 -25.22
C GLY A 484 -3.24 10.78 -26.67
N ILE A 485 -3.93 9.90 -27.37
CA ILE A 485 -3.67 9.60 -28.79
C ILE A 485 -3.81 10.86 -29.67
N LYS A 486 -4.87 11.65 -29.49
CA LYS A 486 -5.06 12.91 -30.22
C LYS A 486 -3.95 13.93 -29.94
N THR A 487 -3.40 13.94 -28.71
CA THR A 487 -2.34 14.87 -28.32
C THR A 487 -0.98 14.45 -28.90
N VAL A 488 -0.65 13.15 -28.81
CA VAL A 488 0.66 12.63 -29.24
C VAL A 488 0.77 12.51 -30.76
N PHE A 489 -0.34 12.17 -31.42
CA PHE A 489 -0.42 12.00 -32.88
C PHE A 489 -1.24 13.15 -33.51
N ALA A 490 -0.88 14.38 -33.19
CA ALA A 490 -1.61 15.58 -33.61
C ALA A 490 -1.70 15.76 -35.14
N ASP A 491 -0.76 15.18 -35.89
CA ASP A 491 -0.73 15.23 -37.36
C ASP A 491 -1.54 14.10 -38.04
N SER A 492 -2.11 13.18 -37.22
CA SER A 492 -2.91 12.05 -37.69
C SER A 492 -4.41 12.39 -37.66
N GLU A 493 -5.18 11.82 -38.62
CA GLU A 493 -6.64 11.77 -38.52
C GLU A 493 -7.04 10.72 -37.48
N VAL A 494 -7.44 11.16 -36.27
CA VAL A 494 -7.87 10.29 -35.20
C VAL A 494 -9.38 10.28 -35.09
N ALA A 495 -9.99 9.14 -35.34
CA ALA A 495 -11.42 8.94 -35.19
C ALA A 495 -11.75 7.89 -34.13
N TYR A 496 -12.92 8.02 -33.49
CA TYR A 496 -13.35 7.19 -32.39
C TYR A 496 -14.69 6.51 -32.62
N ALA A 497 -14.79 5.24 -32.24
CA ALA A 497 -16.04 4.51 -32.13
C ALA A 497 -16.04 3.65 -30.86
N LYS A 498 -17.12 3.68 -30.08
CA LYS A 498 -17.22 2.94 -28.83
C LYS A 498 -17.20 1.41 -29.01
N GLY A 499 -17.79 0.90 -30.09
CA GLY A 499 -17.84 -0.52 -30.48
C GLY A 499 -18.79 -1.37 -29.62
N CYS A 500 -18.70 -1.29 -28.30
CA CYS A 500 -19.62 -1.99 -27.39
C CYS A 500 -19.67 -1.25 -26.03
N ASP A 501 -20.60 -1.65 -25.18
CA ASP A 501 -20.61 -1.29 -23.76
C ASP A 501 -19.90 -2.36 -22.93
N VAL A 502 -19.35 -1.98 -21.77
CA VAL A 502 -18.74 -2.93 -20.83
C VAL A 502 -19.83 -3.75 -20.13
N MET A 503 -20.95 -3.14 -19.78
CA MET A 503 -22.09 -3.79 -19.13
C MET A 503 -23.37 -3.51 -19.93
N GLY A 504 -24.32 -4.44 -19.85
CA GLY A 504 -25.60 -4.28 -20.52
C GLY A 504 -25.63 -4.76 -21.97
N TYR A 505 -26.62 -4.29 -22.72
CA TYR A 505 -26.83 -4.66 -24.13
C TYR A 505 -26.08 -3.69 -25.06
N SER A 506 -25.31 -4.25 -25.96
CA SER A 506 -24.63 -3.50 -27.01
C SER A 506 -25.28 -3.80 -28.37
N ALA A 507 -25.76 -2.78 -29.06
CA ALA A 507 -26.36 -2.93 -30.41
C ALA A 507 -25.29 -3.30 -31.45
N ASP A 508 -25.66 -4.12 -32.43
CA ASP A 508 -24.78 -4.49 -33.57
C ASP A 508 -24.33 -3.27 -34.38
N THR A 509 -25.11 -2.20 -34.40
CA THR A 509 -24.75 -0.96 -35.08
C THR A 509 -23.47 -0.32 -34.52
N MET A 510 -23.27 -0.36 -33.19
CA MET A 510 -22.04 0.14 -32.56
C MET A 510 -20.82 -0.68 -33.00
N MET A 511 -20.97 -2.01 -33.00
CA MET A 511 -19.93 -2.94 -33.45
C MET A 511 -19.56 -2.69 -34.91
N ASN A 512 -20.58 -2.56 -35.81
CA ASN A 512 -20.37 -2.36 -37.22
C ASN A 512 -19.72 -1.00 -37.53
N GLU A 513 -20.07 0.04 -36.80
CA GLU A 513 -19.41 1.35 -36.89
C GLU A 513 -17.90 1.24 -36.55
N ALA A 514 -17.57 0.57 -35.45
CA ALA A 514 -16.20 0.35 -35.06
C ALA A 514 -15.38 -0.45 -36.10
N ILE A 515 -15.97 -1.49 -36.66
CA ILE A 515 -15.32 -2.29 -37.70
C ILE A 515 -15.11 -1.47 -38.98
N SER A 516 -16.12 -0.68 -39.40
CA SER A 516 -16.01 0.20 -40.58
C SER A 516 -14.92 1.25 -40.39
N LEU A 517 -14.82 1.82 -39.19
CA LEU A 517 -13.76 2.75 -38.84
C LEU A 517 -12.38 2.08 -38.91
N ALA A 518 -12.23 0.90 -38.31
CA ALA A 518 -11.00 0.12 -38.32
C ALA A 518 -10.52 -0.20 -39.73
N GLN A 519 -11.44 -0.62 -40.65
CA GLN A 519 -11.11 -0.92 -42.04
C GLN A 519 -10.50 0.28 -42.79
N SER A 520 -10.92 1.50 -42.45
CA SER A 520 -10.45 2.75 -43.07
C SER A 520 -9.16 3.30 -42.51
N ALA A 521 -8.68 2.76 -41.37
CA ALA A 521 -7.51 3.24 -40.65
C ALA A 521 -6.22 2.50 -41.04
N ASP A 522 -5.07 3.06 -40.70
CA ASP A 522 -3.76 2.43 -40.84
C ASP A 522 -3.46 1.51 -39.64
N VAL A 523 -3.90 1.91 -38.43
CA VAL A 523 -3.75 1.18 -37.17
C VAL A 523 -4.99 1.35 -36.31
N VAL A 524 -5.28 0.34 -35.50
CA VAL A 524 -6.38 0.33 -34.53
C VAL A 524 -5.81 0.36 -33.12
N ILE A 525 -6.24 1.31 -32.30
CA ILE A 525 -5.99 1.34 -30.86
C ILE A 525 -7.28 0.90 -30.17
N ALA A 526 -7.30 -0.33 -29.67
CA ALA A 526 -8.47 -0.90 -29.01
C ALA A 526 -8.34 -0.71 -27.49
N VAL A 527 -9.30 -0.01 -26.85
CA VAL A 527 -9.24 0.29 -25.42
C VAL A 527 -10.39 -0.40 -24.71
N ILE A 528 -10.07 -1.41 -23.94
CA ILE A 528 -11.02 -2.30 -23.27
C ILE A 528 -10.66 -2.49 -21.78
N GLY A 529 -11.54 -3.12 -21.02
CA GLY A 529 -11.28 -3.42 -19.60
C GLY A 529 -12.52 -3.41 -18.74
N ALA A 530 -12.41 -2.78 -17.58
CA ALA A 530 -13.49 -2.65 -16.59
C ALA A 530 -13.88 -1.18 -16.40
N ILE A 531 -15.02 -0.94 -15.78
CA ILE A 531 -15.51 0.39 -15.41
C ILE A 531 -15.52 0.55 -13.89
N LEU A 532 -15.63 1.78 -13.41
CA LEU A 532 -15.67 2.12 -11.99
C LEU A 532 -16.70 1.28 -11.18
N ALA A 533 -17.81 0.88 -11.79
CA ALA A 533 -18.82 0.05 -11.14
C ALA A 533 -18.37 -1.40 -10.86
N GLN A 534 -17.24 -1.84 -11.41
CA GLN A 534 -16.73 -3.21 -11.32
C GLN A 534 -15.49 -3.36 -10.43
N ASN A 535 -14.95 -2.25 -9.90
CA ASN A 535 -13.77 -2.23 -9.03
C ASN A 535 -14.02 -1.38 -7.80
N GLY A 536 -13.38 -1.72 -6.68
CA GLY A 536 -13.42 -0.99 -5.44
C GLY A 536 -14.21 -1.68 -4.33
N GLU A 537 -14.43 -0.98 -3.24
CA GLU A 537 -15.07 -1.49 -2.02
C GLU A 537 -16.49 -2.03 -2.29
N GLY A 538 -16.74 -3.27 -1.83
CA GLY A 538 -18.02 -3.97 -2.02
C GLY A 538 -18.32 -4.38 -3.46
N LYS A 539 -17.33 -4.37 -4.38
CA LYS A 539 -17.48 -4.68 -5.80
C LYS A 539 -16.72 -5.95 -6.20
N ASP A 540 -16.86 -7.02 -5.41
CA ASP A 540 -16.25 -8.32 -5.69
C ASP A 540 -16.83 -8.93 -6.96
N ARG A 541 -15.98 -9.68 -7.71
CA ARG A 541 -16.38 -10.34 -8.96
C ARG A 541 -16.13 -11.84 -8.87
N ALA A 542 -17.17 -12.64 -9.11
CA ALA A 542 -17.02 -14.09 -9.24
C ALA A 542 -16.43 -14.49 -10.60
N VAL A 543 -16.63 -13.65 -11.63
CA VAL A 543 -16.22 -13.87 -13.02
C VAL A 543 -15.21 -12.78 -13.39
N LEU A 544 -13.99 -13.20 -13.74
CA LEU A 544 -12.88 -12.30 -14.07
C LEU A 544 -12.69 -12.07 -15.57
N GLU A 545 -13.43 -12.78 -16.41
CA GLU A 545 -13.44 -12.59 -17.84
C GLU A 545 -13.94 -11.18 -18.21
N LEU A 546 -13.48 -10.66 -19.34
CA LEU A 546 -13.94 -9.39 -19.89
C LEU A 546 -15.46 -9.36 -20.04
N SER A 547 -16.09 -8.35 -19.48
CA SER A 547 -17.54 -8.20 -19.50
C SER A 547 -18.07 -7.78 -20.88
N GLY A 548 -19.32 -8.12 -21.18
CA GLY A 548 -20.00 -7.72 -22.40
C GLY A 548 -19.44 -8.34 -23.68
N ARG A 549 -19.35 -7.54 -24.76
CA ARG A 549 -18.91 -8.00 -26.09
C ARG A 549 -17.48 -7.60 -26.44
N GLN A 550 -16.66 -7.27 -25.43
CA GLN A 550 -15.30 -6.77 -25.64
C GLN A 550 -14.40 -7.78 -26.37
N GLY A 551 -14.41 -9.06 -25.97
CA GLY A 551 -13.68 -10.12 -26.70
C GLY A 551 -14.13 -10.30 -28.14
N GLU A 552 -15.46 -10.23 -28.42
CA GLU A 552 -15.98 -10.23 -29.80
C GLU A 552 -15.48 -9.02 -30.59
N LEU A 553 -15.44 -7.84 -29.97
CA LEU A 553 -14.93 -6.63 -30.61
C LEU A 553 -13.48 -6.82 -31.07
N ILE A 554 -12.60 -7.30 -30.20
CA ILE A 554 -11.17 -7.49 -30.51
C ILE A 554 -11.00 -8.50 -31.65
N ARG A 555 -11.69 -9.66 -31.62
CA ARG A 555 -11.66 -10.63 -32.75
C ARG A 555 -12.08 -10.02 -34.07
N LYS A 556 -13.14 -9.22 -34.08
CA LYS A 556 -13.64 -8.57 -35.31
C LYS A 556 -12.71 -7.46 -35.80
N LEU A 557 -12.08 -6.71 -34.89
CA LEU A 557 -11.07 -5.72 -35.25
C LEU A 557 -9.86 -6.40 -35.90
N LYS A 558 -9.35 -7.49 -35.31
CA LYS A 558 -8.25 -8.27 -35.89
C LYS A 558 -8.57 -8.83 -37.26
N ALA A 559 -9.82 -9.28 -37.46
CA ALA A 559 -10.30 -9.80 -38.78
C ALA A 559 -10.31 -8.74 -39.90
N THR A 560 -10.16 -7.44 -39.57
CA THR A 560 -9.97 -6.38 -40.57
C THR A 560 -8.63 -6.44 -41.30
N GLY A 561 -7.65 -7.20 -40.73
CA GLY A 561 -6.29 -7.28 -41.25
C GLY A 561 -5.41 -6.07 -40.88
N LYS A 562 -5.90 -5.16 -40.06
CA LYS A 562 -5.13 -4.00 -39.56
C LYS A 562 -4.34 -4.36 -38.29
N PRO A 563 -3.20 -3.72 -38.02
CA PRO A 563 -2.54 -3.84 -36.71
C PRO A 563 -3.48 -3.40 -35.61
N VAL A 564 -3.61 -4.23 -34.57
CA VAL A 564 -4.45 -3.96 -33.40
C VAL A 564 -3.56 -3.84 -32.15
N ILE A 565 -3.46 -2.64 -31.58
CA ILE A 565 -2.79 -2.36 -30.32
C ILE A 565 -3.87 -2.26 -29.25
N THR A 566 -3.87 -3.18 -28.29
CA THR A 566 -4.88 -3.21 -27.23
C THR A 566 -4.33 -2.55 -25.97
N VAL A 567 -5.10 -1.62 -25.39
CA VAL A 567 -4.82 -0.96 -24.11
C VAL A 567 -5.88 -1.41 -23.11
N LEU A 568 -5.44 -2.01 -22.01
CA LEU A 568 -6.28 -2.44 -20.90
C LEU A 568 -6.40 -1.32 -19.87
N VAL A 569 -7.63 -1.03 -19.43
CA VAL A 569 -7.96 -0.09 -18.36
C VAL A 569 -8.83 -0.83 -17.35
N ASN A 570 -8.26 -1.24 -16.23
CA ASN A 570 -8.96 -2.06 -15.22
C ASN A 570 -8.29 -1.91 -13.84
N GLY A 571 -9.01 -2.24 -12.76
CA GLY A 571 -8.48 -2.16 -11.40
C GLY A 571 -7.87 -3.46 -10.87
N LYS A 572 -7.84 -4.53 -11.67
CA LYS A 572 -7.34 -5.86 -11.25
C LYS A 572 -7.05 -6.74 -12.45
N PRO A 573 -6.19 -7.77 -12.30
CA PRO A 573 -6.00 -8.77 -13.34
C PRO A 573 -7.31 -9.41 -13.80
N LEU A 574 -7.50 -9.47 -15.10
CA LEU A 574 -8.65 -10.11 -15.76
C LEU A 574 -8.20 -11.35 -16.54
N CYS A 575 -9.11 -12.29 -16.73
CA CYS A 575 -8.91 -13.41 -17.66
C CYS A 575 -9.12 -12.90 -19.09
N LEU A 576 -8.03 -12.78 -19.86
CA LEU A 576 -8.03 -12.09 -21.14
C LEU A 576 -8.53 -12.96 -22.30
N GLY A 577 -8.50 -14.30 -22.13
CA GLY A 577 -8.95 -15.23 -23.15
C GLY A 577 -8.25 -15.01 -24.50
N ASP A 578 -9.04 -14.95 -25.56
CA ASP A 578 -8.58 -14.78 -26.93
C ASP A 578 -8.20 -13.34 -27.33
N VAL A 579 -8.20 -12.38 -26.36
CA VAL A 579 -7.70 -11.02 -26.61
C VAL A 579 -6.23 -11.03 -27.00
N ILE A 580 -5.43 -11.92 -26.38
CA ILE A 580 -4.00 -12.02 -26.62
C ILE A 580 -3.72 -12.38 -28.08
N GLU A 581 -4.35 -13.45 -28.59
CA GLU A 581 -4.17 -13.92 -29.95
C GLU A 581 -4.66 -12.92 -31.00
N ASN A 582 -5.56 -12.01 -30.62
CA ASN A 582 -6.18 -11.02 -31.48
C ASN A 582 -5.62 -9.61 -31.30
N SER A 583 -4.49 -9.46 -30.57
CA SER A 583 -3.76 -8.20 -30.43
C SER A 583 -2.36 -8.33 -31.02
N ASP A 584 -1.82 -7.28 -31.64
CA ASP A 584 -0.43 -7.19 -32.10
C ASP A 584 0.48 -6.61 -31.03
N ALA A 585 -0.08 -5.82 -30.11
CA ALA A 585 0.54 -5.43 -28.86
C ALA A 585 -0.54 -5.30 -27.78
N LEU A 586 -0.16 -5.54 -26.53
CA LEU A 586 -1.05 -5.47 -25.37
C LEU A 586 -0.36 -4.67 -24.27
N ILE A 587 -1.01 -3.59 -23.84
CA ILE A 587 -0.51 -2.66 -22.81
C ILE A 587 -1.49 -2.70 -21.62
N GLU A 588 -0.98 -2.97 -20.42
CA GLU A 588 -1.74 -2.84 -19.18
C GLU A 588 -1.46 -1.47 -18.54
N THR A 589 -2.51 -0.72 -18.27
CA THR A 589 -2.41 0.58 -17.57
C THR A 589 -2.95 0.52 -16.15
N PHE A 590 -3.70 -0.53 -15.80
CA PHE A 590 -4.56 -0.55 -14.64
C PHE A 590 -5.39 0.75 -14.54
N ASN A 591 -5.56 1.30 -13.33
CA ASN A 591 -6.15 2.63 -13.16
C ASN A 591 -5.02 3.67 -13.21
N GLY A 592 -4.77 4.24 -14.38
CA GLY A 592 -3.58 5.06 -14.69
C GLY A 592 -3.64 6.52 -14.24
N GLY A 593 -4.67 6.94 -13.48
CA GLY A 593 -4.78 8.32 -12.97
C GLY A 593 -4.95 9.37 -14.08
N ASP A 594 -4.56 10.63 -13.80
CA ASP A 594 -4.71 11.76 -14.75
C ASP A 594 -4.01 11.53 -16.08
N LEU A 595 -2.84 10.86 -16.07
CA LEU A 595 -1.92 10.81 -17.20
C LEU A 595 -1.83 9.45 -17.88
N GLY A 596 -2.60 8.44 -17.45
CA GLY A 596 -2.56 7.08 -17.98
C GLY A 596 -2.70 7.02 -19.50
N GLY A 597 -3.67 7.72 -20.06
CA GLY A 597 -3.89 7.76 -21.50
C GLY A 597 -2.81 8.51 -22.29
N LEU A 598 -2.20 9.56 -21.71
CA LEU A 598 -1.08 10.27 -22.34
C LEU A 598 0.14 9.35 -22.41
N CYS A 599 0.50 8.73 -21.30
CA CYS A 599 1.67 7.84 -21.21
C CYS A 599 1.49 6.59 -22.09
N ALA A 600 0.28 6.02 -22.20
CA ALA A 600 -0.01 4.94 -23.15
C ALA A 600 0.22 5.39 -24.62
N ALA A 601 -0.22 6.58 -24.98
CA ALA A 601 0.02 7.15 -26.31
C ALA A 601 1.52 7.41 -26.56
N GLU A 602 2.25 7.88 -25.56
CA GLU A 602 3.69 8.10 -25.63
C GLU A 602 4.48 6.80 -25.79
N MET A 603 4.08 5.71 -25.10
CA MET A 603 4.65 4.37 -25.28
C MET A 603 4.42 3.86 -26.71
N ILE A 604 3.19 3.98 -27.24
CA ILE A 604 2.83 3.59 -28.60
C ILE A 604 3.68 4.34 -29.63
N ALA A 605 3.95 5.62 -29.40
CA ALA A 605 4.82 6.47 -30.23
C ALA A 605 6.33 6.25 -30.03
N GLY A 606 6.74 5.40 -29.08
CA GLY A 606 8.16 5.14 -28.78
C GLY A 606 8.90 6.31 -28.13
N LYS A 607 8.17 7.22 -27.43
CA LYS A 607 8.80 8.35 -26.74
C LYS A 607 9.58 7.95 -25.49
N PHE A 608 9.37 6.75 -24.99
CA PHE A 608 10.14 6.11 -23.92
C PHE A 608 10.05 4.59 -24.05
N ASN A 609 10.98 3.90 -23.44
CA ASN A 609 10.98 2.44 -23.35
C ASN A 609 10.23 2.01 -22.08
N PRO A 610 9.18 1.17 -22.17
CA PRO A 610 8.47 0.66 -20.99
C PRO A 610 9.41 -0.15 -20.09
N SER A 611 9.25 0.03 -18.79
CA SER A 611 10.02 -0.66 -17.76
C SER A 611 9.15 -1.20 -16.64
N GLY A 612 7.84 -1.02 -16.71
CA GLY A 612 6.90 -1.53 -15.72
C GLY A 612 6.84 -3.06 -15.73
N LYS A 613 6.73 -3.65 -14.52
CA LYS A 613 6.54 -5.09 -14.34
C LYS A 613 5.38 -5.37 -13.40
N LEU A 614 4.66 -6.46 -13.65
CA LEU A 614 3.46 -6.81 -12.89
C LEU A 614 3.78 -7.08 -11.41
N PRO A 615 3.10 -6.42 -10.48
CA PRO A 615 3.20 -6.71 -9.05
C PRO A 615 2.24 -7.81 -8.61
N ILE A 616 1.52 -8.42 -9.55
CA ILE A 616 0.45 -9.38 -9.35
C ILE A 616 0.31 -10.30 -10.57
N SER A 617 0.09 -11.58 -10.34
CA SER A 617 -0.11 -12.59 -11.38
C SER A 617 -1.48 -12.47 -12.06
N PHE A 618 -1.54 -12.72 -13.36
CA PHE A 618 -2.78 -12.78 -14.13
C PHE A 618 -3.30 -14.22 -14.22
N PRO A 619 -4.54 -14.51 -13.80
CA PRO A 619 -5.09 -15.84 -13.95
C PRO A 619 -5.51 -16.13 -15.40
N ARG A 620 -5.45 -17.39 -15.81
CA ARG A 620 -5.96 -17.87 -17.10
C ARG A 620 -7.48 -18.00 -17.10
N ALA A 621 -8.07 -18.37 -15.97
CA ALA A 621 -9.49 -18.59 -15.78
C ALA A 621 -9.93 -18.19 -14.36
N SER A 622 -11.18 -17.78 -14.21
CA SER A 622 -11.76 -17.42 -12.89
C SER A 622 -11.67 -18.54 -11.85
N GLY A 623 -11.67 -19.81 -12.29
CA GLY A 623 -11.55 -20.96 -11.41
C GLY A 623 -10.13 -21.23 -10.88
N GLN A 624 -9.10 -20.56 -11.45
CA GLN A 624 -7.71 -20.74 -11.05
C GLN A 624 -7.34 -19.94 -9.79
N VAL A 625 -8.08 -18.88 -9.47
CA VAL A 625 -7.75 -18.03 -8.32
C VAL A 625 -8.04 -18.70 -6.96
N PRO A 626 -7.21 -18.44 -5.94
CA PRO A 626 -6.11 -17.50 -5.90
C PRO A 626 -4.90 -17.98 -6.73
N CYS A 627 -4.37 -17.08 -7.58
CA CYS A 627 -3.24 -17.33 -8.46
C CYS A 627 -2.13 -16.33 -8.13
N TYR A 628 -0.98 -16.82 -7.63
CA TYR A 628 0.16 -16.01 -7.24
C TYR A 628 1.46 -16.83 -7.35
N TYR A 629 2.62 -16.16 -7.55
CA TYR A 629 3.86 -16.81 -7.93
C TYR A 629 4.50 -17.65 -6.80
N ASN A 630 4.37 -17.24 -5.54
CA ASN A 630 5.05 -17.85 -4.39
C ASN A 630 4.16 -18.85 -3.65
N GLN A 631 3.59 -19.81 -4.40
CA GLN A 631 2.84 -20.93 -3.84
C GLN A 631 3.77 -21.99 -3.26
N TYR A 632 3.27 -22.74 -2.27
CA TYR A 632 3.98 -23.91 -1.74
C TYR A 632 4.05 -25.03 -2.78
N ALA A 633 5.12 -25.82 -2.73
CA ALA A 633 5.22 -27.04 -3.52
C ALA A 633 4.12 -28.04 -3.11
N GLY A 634 3.38 -28.55 -4.09
CA GLY A 634 2.36 -29.58 -3.89
C GLY A 634 2.88 -30.98 -4.16
N TRP A 635 2.13 -32.00 -3.75
CA TRP A 635 2.44 -33.41 -4.03
C TRP A 635 2.32 -33.76 -5.51
N HIS A 636 1.32 -33.19 -6.20
CA HIS A 636 1.10 -33.34 -7.63
C HIS A 636 1.41 -32.03 -8.37
N ALA A 637 1.40 -32.10 -9.70
CA ALA A 637 1.51 -30.90 -10.53
C ALA A 637 0.46 -29.83 -10.12
N THR A 638 0.84 -28.56 -10.18
CA THR A 638 0.03 -27.40 -9.76
C THR A 638 -0.98 -26.96 -10.81
N LYS A 639 -1.37 -27.85 -11.75
CA LYS A 639 -2.29 -27.54 -12.83
C LYS A 639 -3.69 -28.13 -12.61
N TYR A 640 -4.67 -27.48 -13.15
CA TYR A 640 -6.01 -28.01 -13.36
C TYR A 640 -6.05 -28.89 -14.62
N MET A 641 -7.07 -29.74 -14.76
CA MET A 641 -7.22 -30.64 -15.94
C MET A 641 -7.54 -29.88 -17.23
N ASP A 642 -8.16 -28.72 -17.09
CA ASP A 642 -8.77 -27.92 -18.15
C ASP A 642 -8.14 -26.53 -18.32
N VAL A 643 -7.09 -26.24 -17.58
CA VAL A 643 -6.33 -24.99 -17.64
C VAL A 643 -4.84 -25.31 -17.66
N ASP A 644 -4.07 -24.64 -18.50
CA ASP A 644 -2.62 -24.77 -18.57
C ASP A 644 -1.95 -24.41 -17.24
N GLU A 645 -0.78 -25.01 -16.99
CA GLU A 645 -0.01 -24.77 -15.79
C GLU A 645 0.51 -23.30 -15.72
N GLY A 646 0.57 -22.76 -14.50
CA GLY A 646 1.05 -21.41 -14.24
C GLY A 646 0.01 -20.31 -14.53
N SER A 647 0.35 -19.10 -14.17
CA SER A 647 -0.43 -17.91 -14.48
C SER A 647 -0.40 -17.59 -15.98
N LEU A 648 -1.28 -16.71 -16.43
CA LEU A 648 -1.27 -16.17 -17.78
C LEU A 648 -0.05 -15.25 -17.98
N TYR A 649 0.17 -14.36 -17.02
CA TYR A 649 1.38 -13.56 -16.85
C TYR A 649 1.79 -13.64 -15.38
N ASP A 650 3.06 -13.94 -15.14
CA ASP A 650 3.59 -14.09 -13.81
C ASP A 650 3.86 -12.73 -13.14
N PHE A 651 3.94 -12.73 -11.82
CA PHE A 651 4.56 -11.66 -11.04
C PHE A 651 5.96 -11.34 -11.59
N GLY A 652 6.33 -10.06 -11.66
CA GLY A 652 7.59 -9.60 -12.24
C GLY A 652 7.63 -9.60 -13.78
N TYR A 653 6.54 -10.00 -14.46
CA TYR A 653 6.50 -9.99 -15.92
C TYR A 653 6.27 -8.58 -16.49
N GLY A 654 6.98 -8.26 -17.54
CA GLY A 654 6.82 -7.05 -18.35
C GLY A 654 7.88 -7.01 -19.44
N LEU A 655 7.47 -6.67 -20.68
CA LEU A 655 8.34 -6.56 -21.83
C LEU A 655 8.96 -5.16 -21.92
N SER A 656 10.11 -5.10 -22.57
CA SER A 656 10.79 -3.88 -22.98
C SER A 656 10.85 -3.78 -24.51
N LEU A 657 11.03 -2.59 -25.06
CA LEU A 657 11.31 -2.38 -26.47
C LEU A 657 12.80 -2.63 -26.83
N THR A 658 13.61 -3.02 -25.82
CA THR A 658 14.98 -3.49 -25.95
C THR A 658 15.16 -4.85 -25.28
N ASN A 659 16.36 -5.44 -25.35
CA ASN A 659 16.65 -6.72 -24.73
C ASN A 659 17.80 -6.60 -23.74
N TYR A 660 17.72 -7.33 -22.63
CA TYR A 660 18.76 -7.35 -21.60
C TYR A 660 19.34 -8.76 -21.48
N GLU A 661 20.67 -8.83 -21.40
CA GLU A 661 21.42 -10.05 -21.16
C GLU A 661 22.08 -9.99 -19.76
N TYR A 662 21.90 -11.04 -18.98
CA TYR A 662 22.44 -11.17 -17.61
C TYR A 662 23.66 -12.09 -17.63
N LYS A 663 24.79 -11.64 -17.05
CA LYS A 663 26.03 -12.41 -16.96
C LYS A 663 26.71 -12.23 -15.61
N ASN A 664 27.68 -13.10 -15.32
CA ASN A 664 28.60 -12.98 -14.18
C ASN A 664 27.88 -12.86 -12.82
N LEU A 665 26.76 -13.61 -12.63
CA LEU A 665 26.10 -13.67 -11.33
C LEU A 665 27.07 -14.25 -10.28
N THR A 666 27.30 -13.52 -9.19
CA THR A 666 28.17 -13.89 -8.08
C THR A 666 27.58 -13.48 -6.74
N ILE A 667 28.04 -14.13 -5.69
CA ILE A 667 27.74 -13.78 -4.30
C ILE A 667 29.05 -13.60 -3.53
N SER A 668 29.09 -12.64 -2.61
CA SER A 668 30.33 -12.27 -1.90
C SER A 668 30.89 -13.34 -0.96
N ALA A 669 30.06 -14.30 -0.55
CA ALA A 669 30.47 -15.50 0.17
C ALA A 669 29.48 -16.65 -0.12
N ASP A 670 29.98 -17.86 -0.21
CA ASP A 670 29.19 -19.09 -0.39
C ASP A 670 28.62 -19.66 0.94
N THR A 671 29.04 -19.08 2.06
CA THR A 671 28.61 -19.47 3.41
C THR A 671 28.30 -18.24 4.24
N ALA A 672 27.23 -18.27 5.02
CA ALA A 672 26.81 -17.16 5.88
C ALA A 672 26.08 -17.64 7.14
N LYS A 673 25.84 -16.73 8.07
CA LYS A 673 25.07 -16.97 9.30
C LYS A 673 24.15 -15.81 9.63
N ALA A 674 23.31 -15.99 10.62
CA ALA A 674 22.41 -14.93 11.09
C ALA A 674 23.15 -13.62 11.40
N GLY A 675 22.64 -12.52 10.87
CA GLY A 675 23.18 -11.18 11.02
C GLY A 675 24.18 -10.75 9.94
N ASP A 676 24.65 -11.67 9.07
CA ASP A 676 25.50 -11.30 7.94
C ASP A 676 24.71 -10.54 6.88
N VAL A 677 25.41 -9.71 6.13
CA VAL A 677 24.90 -9.03 4.93
C VAL A 677 25.85 -9.36 3.77
N LEU A 678 25.35 -10.04 2.77
CA LEU A 678 26.07 -10.41 1.57
C LEU A 678 25.78 -9.42 0.43
N THR A 679 26.67 -9.38 -0.56
CA THR A 679 26.43 -8.68 -1.82
C THR A 679 26.25 -9.72 -2.93
N VAL A 680 25.11 -9.64 -3.62
CA VAL A 680 24.85 -10.41 -4.84
C VAL A 680 25.06 -9.47 -6.02
N SER A 681 25.90 -9.87 -6.98
CA SER A 681 26.28 -9.00 -8.10
C SER A 681 26.01 -9.69 -9.43
N VAL A 682 25.58 -8.89 -10.42
CA VAL A 682 25.31 -9.36 -11.78
C VAL A 682 25.62 -8.24 -12.78
N ASP A 683 26.11 -8.59 -13.95
CA ASP A 683 26.30 -7.66 -15.08
C ASP A 683 25.08 -7.73 -16.00
N ILE A 684 24.55 -6.57 -16.38
CA ILE A 684 23.39 -6.44 -17.27
C ILE A 684 23.79 -5.64 -18.49
N THR A 685 23.66 -6.26 -19.65
CA THR A 685 23.93 -5.63 -20.94
C THR A 685 22.64 -5.37 -21.68
N ASN A 686 22.39 -4.14 -22.10
CA ASN A 686 21.37 -3.81 -23.06
C ASN A 686 21.86 -4.17 -24.47
N THR A 687 21.27 -5.21 -25.08
CA THR A 687 21.70 -5.73 -26.38
C THR A 687 20.90 -5.16 -27.57
N GLY A 688 19.97 -4.25 -27.32
CA GLY A 688 19.15 -3.60 -28.35
C GLY A 688 19.61 -2.17 -28.66
N ASP A 689 18.78 -1.47 -29.43
CA ASP A 689 19.08 -0.16 -30.00
C ASP A 689 18.50 1.02 -29.20
N MET A 690 17.73 0.75 -28.13
CA MET A 690 17.02 1.76 -27.37
C MET A 690 17.48 1.73 -25.92
N ASP A 691 17.73 2.91 -25.36
CA ASP A 691 17.97 3.07 -23.93
C ASP A 691 16.78 2.58 -23.12
N GLY A 692 17.00 2.02 -21.95
CA GLY A 692 15.91 1.57 -21.10
C GLY A 692 16.28 1.38 -19.65
N ALA A 693 15.29 1.16 -18.82
CA ALA A 693 15.46 0.76 -17.43
C ALA A 693 15.03 -0.71 -17.26
N GLU A 694 15.85 -1.46 -16.54
CA GLU A 694 15.56 -2.85 -16.19
C GLU A 694 15.33 -2.97 -14.67
N ILE A 695 14.40 -3.85 -14.29
CA ILE A 695 14.16 -4.21 -12.91
C ILE A 695 14.84 -5.56 -12.67
N VAL A 696 15.89 -5.53 -11.87
CA VAL A 696 16.66 -6.70 -11.46
C VAL A 696 16.01 -7.26 -10.21
N GLU A 697 15.42 -8.44 -10.32
CA GLU A 697 14.71 -9.12 -9.25
C GLU A 697 15.63 -10.16 -8.61
N MET A 698 15.62 -10.25 -7.26
CA MET A 698 16.38 -11.25 -6.51
C MET A 698 15.44 -12.07 -5.65
N TYR A 699 15.50 -13.38 -5.82
CA TYR A 699 14.69 -14.37 -5.12
C TYR A 699 15.57 -15.36 -4.36
N TYR A 700 14.97 -16.07 -3.39
CA TYR A 700 15.60 -17.19 -2.73
C TYR A 700 14.70 -18.42 -2.68
N ASN A 701 15.34 -19.57 -2.55
CA ASN A 701 14.74 -20.87 -2.28
C ASN A 701 15.50 -21.52 -1.13
N ASP A 702 14.80 -21.87 -0.06
CA ASP A 702 15.30 -22.76 0.98
C ASP A 702 15.05 -24.20 0.54
N LEU A 703 16.11 -24.95 0.23
CA LEU A 703 15.98 -26.26 -0.39
C LEU A 703 15.34 -27.30 0.53
N TYR A 704 15.57 -27.21 1.84
CA TYR A 704 15.06 -28.14 2.83
C TYR A 704 14.78 -27.42 4.15
N SER A 705 13.56 -27.02 4.36
CA SER A 705 13.11 -26.26 5.52
C SER A 705 12.28 -27.09 6.50
N SER A 706 12.21 -26.64 7.74
CA SER A 706 11.43 -27.29 8.81
C SER A 706 9.91 -27.27 8.62
N VAL A 707 9.43 -26.41 7.70
CA VAL A 707 8.03 -26.28 7.26
C VAL A 707 7.99 -26.08 5.74
N LEU A 708 6.83 -26.25 5.11
CA LEU A 708 6.71 -25.92 3.69
C LEU A 708 6.97 -24.42 3.46
N THR A 709 7.86 -24.13 2.52
CA THR A 709 8.17 -22.79 2.01
C THR A 709 7.93 -22.72 0.51
N PRO A 710 7.64 -21.52 -0.05
CA PRO A 710 7.63 -21.33 -1.49
C PRO A 710 9.03 -21.54 -2.08
N THR A 711 9.08 -22.11 -3.29
CA THR A 711 10.36 -22.34 -4.02
C THR A 711 10.96 -21.07 -4.60
N ARG A 712 10.24 -19.95 -4.56
CA ARG A 712 10.68 -18.63 -5.00
C ARG A 712 10.05 -17.59 -4.09
N GLN A 713 10.88 -16.80 -3.44
CA GLN A 713 10.46 -15.71 -2.56
C GLN A 713 11.30 -14.50 -2.86
N LEU A 714 10.68 -13.37 -3.20
CA LEU A 714 11.37 -12.11 -3.45
C LEU A 714 12.08 -11.65 -2.18
N CYS A 715 13.38 -11.35 -2.28
CA CYS A 715 14.19 -10.84 -1.17
C CYS A 715 14.99 -9.58 -1.53
N GLY A 716 14.89 -9.11 -2.77
CA GLY A 716 15.53 -7.88 -3.21
C GLY A 716 15.16 -7.53 -4.64
N PHE A 717 15.26 -6.25 -4.95
CA PHE A 717 15.17 -5.77 -6.34
C PHE A 717 15.87 -4.43 -6.50
N LYS A 718 16.25 -4.11 -7.74
CA LYS A 718 16.83 -2.82 -8.07
C LYS A 718 16.46 -2.42 -9.50
N LYS A 719 15.94 -1.22 -9.67
CA LYS A 719 15.72 -0.63 -10.99
C LYS A 719 16.98 0.09 -11.43
N VAL A 720 17.48 -0.23 -12.63
CA VAL A 720 18.70 0.33 -13.18
C VAL A 720 18.48 0.81 -14.60
N PHE A 721 19.06 1.96 -14.96
CA PHE A 721 19.08 2.45 -16.33
C PHE A 721 20.28 1.87 -17.05
N VAL A 722 20.08 1.37 -18.28
CA VAL A 722 21.12 0.76 -19.14
C VAL A 722 20.98 1.33 -20.55
N GLY A 723 21.96 2.13 -20.96
CA GLY A 723 22.00 2.68 -22.32
C GLY A 723 22.14 1.60 -23.38
N ALA A 724 21.70 1.88 -24.61
CA ALA A 724 21.81 0.95 -25.74
C ALA A 724 23.26 0.51 -25.96
N GLY A 725 23.51 -0.80 -25.95
CA GLY A 725 24.86 -1.39 -26.06
C GLY A 725 25.72 -1.27 -24.80
N GLU A 726 25.24 -0.68 -23.70
CA GLU A 726 25.96 -0.55 -22.45
C GLU A 726 25.81 -1.80 -21.55
N THR A 727 26.82 -1.98 -20.69
CA THR A 727 26.78 -2.97 -19.60
C THR A 727 26.91 -2.25 -18.27
N VAL A 728 26.00 -2.54 -17.34
CA VAL A 728 25.98 -1.99 -15.97
C VAL A 728 26.20 -3.12 -14.98
N HIS A 729 27.14 -2.92 -14.04
CA HIS A 729 27.32 -3.80 -12.90
C HIS A 729 26.31 -3.46 -11.81
N VAL A 730 25.52 -4.45 -11.37
CA VAL A 730 24.45 -4.27 -10.37
C VAL A 730 24.80 -5.05 -9.12
N GLU A 731 24.77 -4.37 -7.99
CA GLU A 731 24.92 -4.96 -6.67
C GLU A 731 23.60 -4.87 -5.91
N LEU A 732 23.20 -6.00 -5.31
CA LEU A 732 22.01 -6.17 -4.48
C LEU A 732 22.47 -6.61 -3.08
N PRO A 733 22.14 -5.88 -2.00
CA PRO A 733 22.41 -6.34 -0.66
C PRO A 733 21.43 -7.45 -0.29
N LEU A 734 21.94 -8.54 0.29
CA LEU A 734 21.18 -9.64 0.84
C LEU A 734 21.40 -9.71 2.35
N ALA A 735 20.46 -9.23 3.13
CA ALA A 735 20.48 -9.45 4.57
C ALA A 735 20.08 -10.90 4.86
N VAL A 736 20.98 -11.68 5.43
CA VAL A 736 20.76 -13.13 5.66
C VAL A 736 19.53 -13.38 6.53
N ASN A 737 19.22 -12.47 7.44
CA ASN A 737 18.00 -12.58 8.26
C ASN A 737 16.69 -12.48 7.43
N ASP A 738 16.72 -11.90 6.23
CA ASP A 738 15.54 -11.84 5.35
C ASP A 738 15.20 -13.21 4.74
N LEU A 739 16.10 -14.21 4.85
CA LEU A 739 15.88 -15.59 4.46
C LEU A 739 15.19 -16.43 5.56
N SER A 740 14.81 -15.80 6.67
CA SER A 740 14.13 -16.47 7.79
C SER A 740 12.71 -16.90 7.40
N LEU A 741 12.28 -18.03 7.94
CA LEU A 741 10.92 -18.54 7.83
C LEU A 741 10.17 -18.44 9.17
N VAL A 742 8.86 -18.66 9.16
CA VAL A 742 8.05 -18.81 10.37
C VAL A 742 7.79 -20.31 10.57
N ASN A 743 8.33 -20.88 11.66
CA ASN A 743 8.24 -22.30 11.96
C ASN A 743 6.84 -22.74 12.46
N ALA A 744 6.66 -24.01 12.76
CA ALA A 744 5.40 -24.56 13.25
C ALA A 744 4.94 -23.99 14.61
N ASN A 745 5.86 -23.41 15.39
CA ASN A 745 5.56 -22.73 16.66
C ASN A 745 5.25 -21.23 16.47
N CYS A 746 5.14 -20.76 15.24
CA CYS A 746 4.96 -19.34 14.90
C CYS A 746 6.15 -18.43 15.30
N GLU A 747 7.35 -18.98 15.39
CA GLU A 747 8.58 -18.25 15.66
C GLU A 747 9.32 -17.97 14.35
N THR A 748 9.89 -16.77 14.22
CA THR A 748 10.77 -16.44 13.10
C THR A 748 12.15 -17.03 13.34
N VAL A 749 12.57 -17.94 12.47
CA VAL A 749 13.84 -18.67 12.57
C VAL A 749 14.57 -18.65 11.23
N LEU A 750 15.89 -18.68 11.28
CA LEU A 750 16.74 -18.93 10.13
C LEU A 750 17.25 -20.37 10.25
N ASP A 751 16.70 -21.28 9.43
CA ASP A 751 17.11 -22.67 9.43
C ASP A 751 18.51 -22.81 8.78
N PRO A 752 19.48 -23.48 9.40
CA PRO A 752 20.74 -23.82 8.74
C PRO A 752 20.49 -24.81 7.60
N GLY A 753 21.09 -24.56 6.44
CA GLY A 753 20.85 -25.41 5.27
C GLY A 753 21.43 -24.86 3.98
N ASP A 754 21.09 -25.49 2.88
CA ASP A 754 21.49 -25.10 1.54
C ASP A 754 20.36 -24.26 0.90
N PHE A 755 20.73 -23.10 0.38
CA PHE A 755 19.85 -22.13 -0.26
C PHE A 755 20.27 -21.88 -1.70
N GLU A 756 19.34 -21.52 -2.53
CA GLU A 756 19.53 -20.96 -3.86
C GLU A 756 19.17 -19.46 -3.85
N ILE A 757 20.11 -18.63 -4.32
CA ILE A 757 19.83 -17.21 -4.58
C ILE A 757 19.73 -17.05 -6.10
N MET A 758 18.58 -16.50 -6.54
CA MET A 758 18.24 -16.43 -7.95
C MET A 758 18.09 -14.95 -8.36
N VAL A 759 18.67 -14.57 -9.51
CA VAL A 759 18.61 -13.19 -10.02
C VAL A 759 18.23 -13.21 -11.50
N GLY A 760 17.33 -12.32 -11.89
CA GLY A 760 16.93 -12.14 -13.29
C GLY A 760 16.01 -10.96 -13.50
N GLY A 761 15.54 -10.81 -14.72
CA GLY A 761 14.57 -9.76 -15.09
C GLY A 761 13.11 -10.25 -15.07
N SER A 762 12.88 -11.54 -14.80
CA SER A 762 11.58 -12.15 -14.62
C SER A 762 11.76 -13.58 -14.08
N LEU A 763 10.69 -14.18 -13.57
CA LEU A 763 10.70 -15.57 -13.08
C LEU A 763 11.15 -16.61 -14.14
N ALA A 764 11.01 -16.29 -15.43
CA ALA A 764 11.41 -17.17 -16.54
C ALA A 764 12.91 -17.11 -16.86
N THR A 765 13.64 -16.08 -16.41
CA THR A 765 15.03 -15.79 -16.82
C THR A 765 16.03 -15.81 -15.66
N LEU A 766 15.66 -16.44 -14.54
CA LEU A 766 16.49 -16.47 -13.32
C LEU A 766 17.77 -17.29 -13.53
N GLN A 767 18.89 -16.70 -13.11
CA GLN A 767 20.18 -17.39 -12.89
C GLN A 767 20.33 -17.69 -11.40
N THR A 768 21.07 -18.73 -11.04
CA THR A 768 21.15 -19.22 -9.65
C THR A 768 22.59 -19.30 -9.16
N VAL A 769 22.83 -18.90 -7.90
CA VAL A 769 24.04 -19.20 -7.13
C VAL A 769 23.65 -19.89 -5.82
N ALA A 770 24.50 -20.80 -5.37
CA ALA A 770 24.29 -21.51 -4.11
C ALA A 770 24.78 -20.67 -2.92
N LEU A 771 24.07 -20.79 -1.78
CA LEU A 771 24.44 -20.21 -0.50
C LEU A 771 24.20 -21.24 0.60
N LYS A 772 25.15 -21.41 1.52
CA LYS A 772 24.99 -22.26 2.70
C LYS A 772 24.82 -21.42 3.95
N ILE A 773 23.74 -21.62 4.67
CA ILE A 773 23.51 -21.01 5.98
C ILE A 773 24.03 -21.97 7.07
N THR A 774 24.86 -21.43 7.97
CA THR A 774 25.46 -22.16 9.09
C THR A 774 24.89 -21.67 10.43
N GLU A 775 25.09 -22.47 11.52
CA GLU A 775 24.69 -22.08 12.88
C GLU A 775 25.41 -20.81 13.37
#